data_e464a723193df646f88ebee8e0a53f97
#
_entry.id   e464a723193df646f88ebee8e0a53f97
#
_cell.length_a   1.000
_cell.length_b   1.000
_cell.length_c   1.000
_cell.angle_alpha   90.00
_cell.angle_beta   90.00
_cell.angle_gamma   90.00
#
_symmetry.space_group_name_H-M   'P 1'
#
loop_
_entity.id
_entity.type
_entity.pdbx_description
1 polymer ?
#
loop_
_entity_poly.entity_id
_entity_poly.type
_entity_poly.pdbx_seq_one_letter_code
_entity_poly.pdbx_strand_id
1 'polypeptide(L)'
;MFAHKTIGTLHMRNKFILAIIITTLCSFKAFSATTDCYALLESDTLRIGNTLIERAFAWNEGALKTLWMIDRTTGQLIKSTHDVPDFALAKESPENARLDVIQVARSKWAPEHMIARVSYNIGKVLVRRDYRIYDNVPAIAVDTYVKGEWDLTLVERPIIDQFCIKSRAVHCNLIEFHDSTDVHNTFVEETKFISYHHEKKWDGNLIFARDHVTGNGIFILKEAPCSEMQVGDFPCDFVTRNGHFRVTRIGFAPEDILADQWTRLYGCVMGVTGRNELDEALALRAYQKTARRQVDMVMMNTWGDRSQDGRISEAFCLQELDKAARLGVTVFQIDDGWQRGKSPASVMEGGSFSDIWKKTGYWDVDPVKFPHGLTPIVDKGRKLGIEIGLWFNPSVQDELADWEKDAAALISLYKEYGIRIFKIDGLKLPTKKAERHLRCMLDRVREQTDDEVIINMDVTNGRRVGYHWFTEYGNIFMENRYTDWGNYYPYKTLRNIWQLSRYTAPERFQVEFLNPWRNQDKYYEGDIYAPSLYPFDFVAATSFAAQPLAWMEASNLPEDAYYVGDMLKQWYTLAPDLHAGTILPIGEEPSGRSWTGFQSITDSEKGYLIIYRESTATSRGLLKTWFPAGKKIKCKALMGKGTDFTTKIDSDGRIEVNLKDQNTFAIYKYTVR
;
A
#
# COMPACT_ATOMS: atom_id res chain seq x y z
N MET A 1 75.22 16.03 56.42
CA MET A 1 76.04 15.77 55.25
C MET A 1 75.30 14.75 54.43
N PHE A 2 74.88 15.10 53.20
CA PHE A 2 74.22 14.31 52.14
C PHE A 2 72.82 13.82 52.44
N ALA A 3 71.70 14.35 52.02
CA ALA A 3 71.25 15.10 50.84
C ALA A 3 70.98 14.24 49.55
N HIS A 4 69.78 14.31 49.12
CA HIS A 4 69.27 14.29 47.73
C HIS A 4 69.58 13.08 46.81
N LYS A 5 68.53 12.36 46.53
CA LYS A 5 67.98 12.09 45.15
C LYS A 5 67.04 10.94 45.25
N THR A 6 65.76 11.19 45.05
CA THR A 6 64.85 10.34 44.37
C THR A 6 63.40 10.89 44.51
N ILE A 7 63.12 11.97 43.82
CA ILE A 7 61.75 12.40 43.50
C ILE A 7 61.79 12.87 42.04
N GLY A 8 61.51 11.99 41.06
CA GLY A 8 61.59 12.42 39.69
C GLY A 8 60.90 11.48 38.68
N THR A 9 60.47 10.29 39.07
CA THR A 9 59.99 9.27 38.09
C THR A 9 58.56 8.80 38.29
N LEU A 10 57.86 9.31 39.29
CA LEU A 10 56.43 8.86 39.48
C LEU A 10 55.40 9.83 38.89
N HIS A 11 55.79 11.01 38.44
CA HIS A 11 54.87 12.04 37.99
C HIS A 11 54.56 11.97 36.44
N MET A 12 55.39 11.28 35.69
CA MET A 12 55.18 11.15 34.22
C MET A 12 54.34 9.93 33.81
N ARG A 13 54.23 8.88 34.61
CA ARG A 13 53.41 7.70 34.28
C ARG A 13 51.91 7.95 34.48
N ASN A 14 51.53 8.80 35.44
CA ASN A 14 50.12 9.09 35.71
C ASN A 14 49.51 10.12 34.74
N LYS A 15 50.29 10.94 34.05
CA LYS A 15 49.78 11.88 33.05
C LYS A 15 49.53 11.21 31.69
N PHE A 16 50.23 10.12 31.35
CA PHE A 16 49.99 9.37 30.11
C PHE A 16 48.76 8.45 30.19
N ILE A 17 48.44 7.90 31.35
CA ILE A 17 47.27 7.05 31.56
C ILE A 17 45.98 7.90 31.56
N LEU A 18 46.05 9.13 32.09
CA LEU A 18 44.88 10.05 32.07
C LEU A 18 44.57 10.63 30.68
N ALA A 19 45.60 10.78 29.82
CA ALA A 19 45.43 11.26 28.45
C ALA A 19 44.84 10.19 27.51
N ILE A 20 45.10 8.89 27.76
CA ILE A 20 44.57 7.81 26.97
C ILE A 20 43.11 7.50 27.35
N ILE A 21 42.70 7.69 28.59
CA ILE A 21 41.29 7.52 29.02
C ILE A 21 40.41 8.67 28.55
N ILE A 22 40.92 9.89 28.42
CA ILE A 22 40.17 11.05 27.92
C ILE A 22 39.99 11.00 26.39
N THR A 23 40.93 10.43 25.63
CA THR A 23 40.79 10.29 24.17
C THR A 23 39.88 9.14 23.76
N THR A 24 39.65 8.13 24.61
CA THR A 24 38.68 7.04 24.31
C THR A 24 37.27 7.41 24.74
N LEU A 25 37.08 8.42 25.59
CA LEU A 25 35.76 8.93 25.99
C LEU A 25 35.22 10.05 25.07
N CYS A 26 36.03 10.61 24.19
CA CYS A 26 35.62 11.68 23.26
C CYS A 26 35.17 11.19 21.90
N SER A 27 35.09 9.88 21.63
CA SER A 27 34.54 9.34 20.36
C SER A 27 33.11 8.82 20.47
N PHE A 28 32.48 8.88 21.63
CA PHE A 28 31.02 8.81 21.70
C PHE A 28 30.47 10.22 21.43
N LYS A 29 30.40 10.59 20.14
CA LYS A 29 29.39 11.55 19.72
C LYS A 29 28.06 10.95 20.14
N ALA A 30 27.41 11.54 21.12
CA ALA A 30 26.04 11.35 21.41
C ALA A 30 25.29 11.69 20.09
N PHE A 31 24.97 10.69 19.28
CA PHE A 31 23.88 10.81 18.34
C PHE A 31 22.66 11.09 19.20
N SER A 32 22.15 12.31 19.14
CA SER A 32 20.83 12.63 19.64
C SER A 32 19.90 11.61 18.98
N ALA A 33 19.47 10.61 19.71
CA ALA A 33 18.45 9.67 19.29
C ALA A 33 17.18 10.49 19.11
N THR A 34 16.83 10.79 17.87
CA THR A 34 15.58 11.49 17.50
C THR A 34 14.41 10.51 17.46
N THR A 35 14.65 9.21 17.62
CA THR A 35 13.65 8.14 17.57
C THR A 35 13.70 7.31 18.86
N ASP A 36 12.51 6.85 19.30
CA ASP A 36 12.38 5.91 20.42
C ASP A 36 12.66 4.45 20.00
N CYS A 37 13.14 4.23 18.78
CA CYS A 37 13.49 2.94 18.23
C CYS A 37 14.85 2.47 18.74
N TYR A 38 14.99 1.18 19.00
CA TYR A 38 16.25 0.57 19.47
C TYR A 38 16.46 -0.84 18.89
N ALA A 39 17.76 -1.21 18.80
CA ALA A 39 18.20 -2.57 18.56
C ALA A 39 19.41 -2.83 19.47
N LEU A 40 19.28 -3.76 20.39
CA LEU A 40 20.26 -4.03 21.45
C LEU A 40 20.62 -5.52 21.43
N LEU A 41 21.88 -5.81 21.20
CA LEU A 41 22.43 -7.15 21.32
C LEU A 41 23.20 -7.26 22.66
N GLU A 42 22.66 -8.01 23.60
CA GLU A 42 23.22 -8.23 24.94
C GLU A 42 23.41 -9.75 25.14
N SER A 43 24.64 -10.16 25.33
CA SER A 43 25.00 -11.60 25.33
C SER A 43 24.48 -12.28 24.05
N ASP A 44 23.58 -13.25 24.18
CA ASP A 44 23.01 -14.01 23.07
C ASP A 44 21.55 -13.59 22.72
N THR A 45 21.14 -12.41 23.16
CA THR A 45 19.76 -11.92 22.94
C THR A 45 19.79 -10.59 22.21
N LEU A 46 19.18 -10.57 21.02
CA LEU A 46 18.88 -9.34 20.27
C LEU A 46 17.47 -8.87 20.60
N ARG A 47 17.33 -7.64 21.08
CA ARG A 47 16.04 -6.98 21.30
C ARG A 47 15.87 -5.83 20.33
N ILE A 48 14.78 -5.82 19.60
CA ILE A 48 14.42 -4.80 18.61
C ILE A 48 13.04 -4.26 18.98
N GLY A 49 12.87 -2.93 18.99
CA GLY A 49 11.56 -2.37 19.32
C GLY A 49 11.52 -0.85 19.36
N ASN A 50 10.40 -0.36 19.87
CA ASN A 50 10.09 1.04 20.15
C ASN A 50 9.23 1.15 21.43
N THR A 51 8.55 2.26 21.66
CA THR A 51 7.67 2.46 22.83
C THR A 51 6.41 1.57 22.83
N LEU A 52 6.02 0.99 21.69
CA LEU A 52 4.79 0.22 21.53
C LEU A 52 5.02 -1.30 21.44
N ILE A 53 6.14 -1.71 20.87
CA ILE A 53 6.44 -3.13 20.61
C ILE A 53 7.90 -3.45 20.91
N GLU A 54 8.17 -4.65 21.42
CA GLU A 54 9.49 -5.27 21.44
C GLU A 54 9.38 -6.69 20.88
N ARG A 55 10.32 -7.08 20.01
CA ARG A 55 10.54 -8.48 19.61
C ARG A 55 11.97 -8.85 20.01
N ALA A 56 12.10 -9.95 20.75
CA ALA A 56 13.38 -10.47 21.19
C ALA A 56 13.71 -11.79 20.55
N PHE A 57 15.00 -11.95 20.24
CA PHE A 57 15.51 -13.09 19.49
C PHE A 57 16.72 -13.69 20.21
N ALA A 58 16.85 -15.02 20.17
CA ALA A 58 18.12 -15.66 20.37
C ALA A 58 19.02 -15.38 19.14
N TRP A 59 20.29 -14.98 19.38
CA TRP A 59 21.20 -14.53 18.31
C TRP A 59 21.64 -15.62 17.36
N ASN A 60 22.09 -16.77 17.88
CA ASN A 60 22.47 -17.98 17.12
C ASN A 60 23.27 -17.70 15.84
N GLU A 61 24.36 -16.92 15.93
CA GLU A 61 25.20 -16.55 14.78
C GLU A 61 24.39 -15.97 13.60
N GLY A 62 23.37 -15.16 13.91
CA GLY A 62 22.53 -14.51 12.93
C GLY A 62 21.30 -15.33 12.46
N ALA A 63 21.25 -16.62 12.76
CA ALA A 63 20.03 -17.41 12.61
C ALA A 63 19.05 -17.10 13.73
N LEU A 64 18.49 -15.90 13.70
CA LEU A 64 17.61 -15.39 14.75
C LEU A 64 16.43 -16.32 14.99
N LYS A 65 16.13 -16.58 16.27
CA LYS A 65 14.93 -17.29 16.71
C LYS A 65 14.15 -16.41 17.68
N THR A 66 12.93 -16.09 17.36
CA THR A 66 12.07 -15.28 18.23
C THR A 66 11.82 -15.99 19.56
N LEU A 67 12.10 -15.30 20.66
CA LEU A 67 11.86 -15.73 22.03
C LEU A 67 10.50 -15.21 22.54
N TRP A 68 10.21 -13.93 22.27
CA TRP A 68 8.95 -13.28 22.65
C TRP A 68 8.67 -12.03 21.82
N MET A 69 7.40 -11.60 21.86
CA MET A 69 6.98 -10.24 21.56
C MET A 69 6.30 -9.64 22.77
N ILE A 70 6.46 -8.33 23.00
CA ILE A 70 5.79 -7.57 24.05
C ILE A 70 4.95 -6.49 23.41
N ASP A 71 3.66 -6.46 23.75
CA ASP A 71 2.85 -5.26 23.61
C ASP A 71 3.19 -4.33 24.79
N ARG A 72 3.94 -3.29 24.52
CA ARG A 72 4.39 -2.35 25.56
C ARG A 72 3.29 -1.42 26.05
N THR A 73 2.19 -1.29 25.33
CA THR A 73 1.04 -0.49 25.75
C THR A 73 0.25 -1.17 26.86
N THR A 74 0.17 -2.49 26.81
CA THR A 74 -0.53 -3.31 27.81
C THR A 74 0.42 -4.05 28.76
N GLY A 75 1.72 -4.07 28.46
CA GLY A 75 2.73 -4.86 29.18
C GLY A 75 2.62 -6.37 28.94
N GLN A 76 1.85 -6.79 27.94
CA GLN A 76 1.60 -8.21 27.67
C GLN A 76 2.75 -8.86 26.93
N LEU A 77 3.28 -9.95 27.51
CA LEU A 77 4.34 -10.76 26.95
C LEU A 77 3.73 -11.98 26.20
N ILE A 78 4.03 -12.12 24.92
CA ILE A 78 3.65 -13.26 24.08
C ILE A 78 4.92 -14.07 23.80
N LYS A 79 5.10 -15.18 24.52
CA LYS A 79 6.25 -16.08 24.33
C LYS A 79 6.10 -16.89 23.06
N SER A 80 7.16 -16.99 22.29
CA SER A 80 7.25 -17.91 21.14
C SER A 80 7.91 -19.22 21.56
N THR A 81 7.45 -20.35 21.02
CA THR A 81 7.86 -21.70 21.46
C THR A 81 8.33 -22.61 20.31
N HIS A 82 8.72 -22.05 19.18
CA HIS A 82 9.33 -22.85 18.11
C HIS A 82 10.83 -23.03 18.34
N ASP A 83 11.40 -24.11 17.78
CA ASP A 83 12.77 -24.52 18.04
C ASP A 83 13.74 -24.25 16.85
N VAL A 84 13.20 -23.79 15.71
CA VAL A 84 13.98 -23.52 14.51
C VAL A 84 14.12 -22.00 14.28
N PRO A 85 15.13 -21.55 13.51
CA PRO A 85 15.27 -20.12 13.17
C PRO A 85 14.04 -19.54 12.47
N ASP A 86 13.80 -18.24 12.65
CA ASP A 86 12.66 -17.53 12.04
C ASP A 86 12.76 -17.50 10.51
N PHE A 87 13.97 -17.40 9.99
CA PHE A 87 14.28 -17.54 8.56
C PHE A 87 15.00 -18.85 8.30
N ALA A 88 14.48 -19.64 7.36
CA ALA A 88 15.07 -20.89 6.98
C ALA A 88 15.09 -21.02 5.44
N LEU A 89 16.27 -21.04 4.86
CA LEU A 89 16.50 -21.16 3.43
C LEU A 89 17.25 -22.42 3.06
N ALA A 90 18.32 -22.73 3.79
CA ALA A 90 19.22 -23.83 3.54
C ALA A 90 19.46 -24.65 4.80
N LYS A 91 20.01 -25.86 4.64
CA LYS A 91 20.33 -26.76 5.76
C LYS A 91 21.65 -26.39 6.44
N GLU A 92 22.51 -25.68 5.73
CA GLU A 92 23.82 -25.24 6.20
C GLU A 92 23.65 -24.15 7.27
N SER A 93 24.59 -24.13 8.23
CA SER A 93 24.57 -23.19 9.34
C SER A 93 25.08 -21.80 8.93
N PRO A 94 24.54 -20.71 9.52
CA PRO A 94 25.05 -19.37 9.33
C PRO A 94 26.41 -19.18 9.99
N GLU A 95 27.21 -18.26 9.45
CA GLU A 95 28.53 -17.88 9.94
C GLU A 95 28.74 -16.37 9.77
N ASN A 96 29.68 -15.80 10.57
CA ASN A 96 30.14 -14.43 10.45
C ASN A 96 29.00 -13.40 10.62
N ALA A 97 28.14 -13.61 11.58
CA ALA A 97 26.99 -12.73 11.81
C ALA A 97 27.41 -11.36 12.35
N ARG A 98 26.75 -10.33 11.84
CA ARG A 98 26.96 -8.94 12.23
C ARG A 98 25.63 -8.20 12.37
N LEU A 99 25.54 -7.34 13.37
CA LEU A 99 24.44 -6.38 13.54
C LEU A 99 24.95 -4.97 13.22
N ASP A 100 24.29 -4.30 12.28
CA ASP A 100 24.46 -2.87 12.02
C ASP A 100 23.15 -2.15 12.33
N VAL A 101 23.21 -1.03 13.05
CA VAL A 101 22.03 -0.19 13.34
C VAL A 101 22.12 1.08 12.50
N ILE A 102 21.12 1.32 11.65
CA ILE A 102 21.12 2.38 10.65
C ILE A 102 19.92 3.28 10.91
N GLN A 103 20.15 4.58 11.07
CA GLN A 103 19.10 5.59 11.11
C GLN A 103 18.82 6.07 9.68
N VAL A 104 17.57 6.00 9.27
CA VAL A 104 17.10 6.49 7.97
C VAL A 104 16.32 7.77 8.20
N ALA A 105 16.86 8.88 7.71
CA ALA A 105 16.24 10.19 7.86
C ALA A 105 14.89 10.27 7.13
N ARG A 106 14.00 11.13 7.64
CA ARG A 106 12.73 11.45 6.98
C ARG A 106 12.99 11.98 5.57
N SER A 107 12.24 11.46 4.60
CA SER A 107 12.20 11.98 3.25
C SER A 107 10.86 12.70 2.99
N LYS A 108 10.71 13.25 1.79
CA LYS A 108 9.43 13.82 1.33
C LYS A 108 8.28 12.80 1.41
N TRP A 109 8.58 11.52 1.17
CA TRP A 109 7.59 10.47 0.97
C TRP A 109 7.54 9.40 2.06
N ALA A 110 8.54 9.30 2.90
CA ALA A 110 8.63 8.28 3.93
C ALA A 110 9.03 8.87 5.29
N PRO A 111 8.48 8.34 6.41
CA PRO A 111 8.87 8.77 7.75
C PRO A 111 10.30 8.35 8.09
N GLU A 112 10.89 9.03 9.05
CA GLU A 112 12.12 8.58 9.70
C GLU A 112 11.93 7.19 10.33
N HIS A 113 12.96 6.34 10.25
CA HIS A 113 12.92 5.02 10.86
C HIS A 113 14.31 4.46 11.12
N MET A 114 14.38 3.40 11.91
CA MET A 114 15.59 2.66 12.17
C MET A 114 15.58 1.32 11.42
N ILE A 115 16.73 0.90 10.93
CA ILE A 115 16.97 -0.44 10.41
C ILE A 115 17.98 -1.15 11.30
N ALA A 116 17.57 -2.27 11.90
CA ALA A 116 18.48 -3.23 12.49
C ALA A 116 18.84 -4.28 11.41
N ARG A 117 20.03 -4.16 10.85
CA ARG A 117 20.53 -5.03 9.79
C ARG A 117 21.33 -6.18 10.36
N VAL A 118 20.83 -7.38 10.17
CA VAL A 118 21.53 -8.63 10.49
C VAL A 118 22.06 -9.22 9.21
N SER A 119 23.37 -9.35 9.10
CA SER A 119 24.06 -9.91 7.94
C SER A 119 24.89 -11.13 8.36
N TYR A 120 24.87 -12.20 7.56
CA TYR A 120 25.63 -13.43 7.79
C TYR A 120 25.81 -14.20 6.50
N ASN A 121 26.74 -15.15 6.50
CA ASN A 121 26.96 -16.06 5.39
C ASN A 121 26.27 -17.40 5.65
N ILE A 122 25.78 -18.04 4.60
CA ILE A 122 25.47 -19.47 4.56
C ILE A 122 26.26 -20.01 3.36
N GLY A 123 27.34 -20.75 3.60
CA GLY A 123 28.28 -21.11 2.53
C GLY A 123 28.75 -19.87 1.77
N LYS A 124 28.58 -19.86 0.45
CA LYS A 124 28.93 -18.71 -0.40
C LYS A 124 27.82 -17.68 -0.58
N VAL A 125 26.68 -17.86 0.05
CA VAL A 125 25.55 -16.93 -0.01
C VAL A 125 25.60 -15.98 1.16
N LEU A 126 25.65 -14.69 0.88
CA LEU A 126 25.48 -13.62 1.87
C LEU A 126 24.00 -13.33 2.03
N VAL A 127 23.50 -13.42 3.25
CA VAL A 127 22.14 -13.08 3.67
C VAL A 127 22.15 -11.76 4.41
N ARG A 128 21.20 -10.90 4.12
CA ARG A 128 20.94 -9.64 4.83
C ARG A 128 19.48 -9.57 5.19
N ARG A 129 19.18 -9.42 6.48
CA ARG A 129 17.82 -9.21 6.99
C ARG A 129 17.75 -7.81 7.62
N ASP A 130 16.96 -6.94 7.02
CA ASP A 130 16.75 -5.55 7.44
C ASP A 130 15.45 -5.46 8.23
N TYR A 131 15.54 -5.35 9.56
CA TYR A 131 14.39 -5.13 10.44
C TYR A 131 14.10 -3.63 10.50
N ARG A 132 12.97 -3.20 9.91
CA ARG A 132 12.52 -1.80 9.89
C ARG A 132 11.62 -1.52 11.08
N ILE A 133 11.97 -0.49 11.86
CA ILE A 133 11.25 -0.07 13.05
C ILE A 133 10.93 1.42 12.93
N TYR A 134 9.68 1.77 13.16
CA TYR A 134 9.16 3.13 13.06
C TYR A 134 8.65 3.61 14.41
N ASP A 135 8.79 4.90 14.71
CA ASP A 135 8.17 5.48 15.90
C ASP A 135 6.64 5.34 15.85
N ASN A 136 6.04 5.07 17.01
CA ASN A 136 4.59 4.96 17.15
C ASN A 136 3.90 3.92 16.24
N VAL A 137 4.64 2.91 15.78
CA VAL A 137 4.10 1.78 15.00
C VAL A 137 4.26 0.49 15.80
N PRO A 138 3.17 -0.20 16.17
CA PRO A 138 3.22 -1.43 16.97
C PRO A 138 3.58 -2.67 16.12
N ALA A 139 4.53 -2.51 15.20
CA ALA A 139 4.97 -3.55 14.27
C ALA A 139 6.43 -3.43 13.90
N ILE A 140 7.05 -4.55 13.55
CA ILE A 140 8.40 -4.69 13.03
C ILE A 140 8.31 -5.41 11.69
N ALA A 141 8.84 -4.77 10.64
CA ALA A 141 8.92 -5.36 9.31
C ALA A 141 10.30 -5.93 9.05
N VAL A 142 10.39 -7.01 8.29
CA VAL A 142 11.66 -7.58 7.86
C VAL A 142 11.70 -7.77 6.35
N ASP A 143 12.71 -7.16 5.72
CA ASP A 143 13.10 -7.42 4.34
C ASP A 143 14.32 -8.35 4.32
N THR A 144 14.29 -9.35 3.48
CA THR A 144 15.40 -10.29 3.32
C THR A 144 16.01 -10.17 1.92
N TYR A 145 17.32 -10.12 1.86
CA TYR A 145 18.10 -10.01 0.65
C TYR A 145 19.18 -11.09 0.64
N VAL A 146 19.43 -11.65 -0.53
CA VAL A 146 20.47 -12.67 -0.74
C VAL A 146 21.33 -12.32 -1.94
N LYS A 147 22.63 -12.65 -1.89
CA LYS A 147 23.55 -12.60 -3.04
C LYS A 147 24.70 -13.57 -2.86
N GLY A 148 25.32 -13.97 -3.95
CA GLY A 148 26.46 -14.88 -3.94
C GLY A 148 26.36 -15.99 -4.99
N GLU A 149 27.02 -17.08 -4.74
CA GLU A 149 26.93 -18.30 -5.55
C GLU A 149 26.14 -19.35 -4.79
N TRP A 150 25.10 -19.89 -5.44
CA TRP A 150 24.29 -20.93 -4.80
C TRP A 150 25.01 -22.27 -4.81
N ASP A 151 25.47 -22.72 -3.65
CA ASP A 151 26.09 -24.03 -3.42
C ASP A 151 25.42 -24.80 -2.25
N LEU A 152 24.18 -24.40 -1.92
CA LEU A 152 23.48 -24.82 -0.71
C LEU A 152 22.42 -25.87 -1.00
N THR A 153 22.06 -26.61 0.05
CA THR A 153 20.91 -27.53 0.03
C THR A 153 19.68 -26.83 0.56
N LEU A 154 18.70 -26.56 -0.29
CA LEU A 154 17.41 -25.99 0.14
C LEU A 154 16.77 -26.83 1.26
N VAL A 155 16.17 -26.17 2.21
CA VAL A 155 15.23 -26.83 3.12
C VAL A 155 13.96 -27.24 2.36
N GLU A 156 13.32 -28.31 2.80
CA GLU A 156 12.08 -28.79 2.17
C GLU A 156 10.96 -27.70 2.15
N ARG A 157 10.98 -26.82 3.17
CA ARG A 157 9.98 -25.77 3.35
C ARG A 157 10.66 -24.47 3.75
N PRO A 158 11.04 -23.65 2.79
CA PRO A 158 11.62 -22.34 3.08
C PRO A 158 10.67 -21.44 3.85
N ILE A 159 11.18 -20.69 4.82
CA ILE A 159 10.42 -19.82 5.72
C ILE A 159 11.01 -18.41 5.65
N ILE A 160 10.14 -17.40 5.44
CA ILE A 160 10.52 -15.99 5.49
C ILE A 160 10.63 -15.51 6.94
N ASP A 161 9.62 -15.85 7.73
CA ASP A 161 9.52 -15.52 9.16
C ASP A 161 8.49 -16.45 9.82
N GLN A 162 8.51 -16.54 11.15
CA GLN A 162 7.57 -17.39 11.88
C GLN A 162 7.37 -16.92 13.31
N PHE A 163 6.22 -17.30 13.87
CA PHE A 163 5.88 -17.05 15.27
C PHE A 163 4.98 -18.17 15.81
N CYS A 164 5.13 -18.50 17.08
CA CYS A 164 4.31 -19.52 17.72
C CYS A 164 3.68 -19.00 19.01
N ILE A 165 2.37 -18.83 19.02
CA ILE A 165 1.59 -18.49 20.21
C ILE A 165 1.30 -19.77 20.98
N LYS A 166 1.86 -19.92 22.16
CA LYS A 166 1.57 -21.06 23.03
C LYS A 166 0.22 -20.86 23.71
N SER A 167 -0.84 -21.33 23.08
CA SER A 167 -2.20 -21.29 23.63
C SER A 167 -2.99 -22.54 23.25
N ARG A 168 -4.05 -22.81 24.02
CA ARG A 168 -4.99 -23.92 23.74
C ARG A 168 -5.98 -23.57 22.63
N ALA A 169 -6.25 -22.28 22.43
CA ALA A 169 -7.18 -21.79 21.43
C ALA A 169 -6.69 -20.45 20.88
N VAL A 170 -6.15 -20.47 19.67
CA VAL A 170 -5.77 -19.27 18.92
C VAL A 170 -6.81 -19.07 17.83
N HIS A 171 -7.60 -18.00 17.95
CA HIS A 171 -8.56 -17.58 16.94
C HIS A 171 -7.83 -16.80 15.85
N CYS A 172 -8.08 -17.18 14.63
CA CYS A 172 -7.42 -16.62 13.45
C CYS A 172 -8.45 -16.04 12.49
N ASN A 173 -8.08 -14.95 11.84
CA ASN A 173 -8.74 -14.42 10.65
C ASN A 173 -7.69 -14.27 9.58
N LEU A 174 -7.78 -15.09 8.54
CA LEU A 174 -6.94 -15.04 7.34
C LEU A 174 -7.63 -14.21 6.29
N ILE A 175 -6.86 -13.33 5.66
CA ILE A 175 -7.31 -12.43 4.60
C ILE A 175 -6.54 -12.76 3.32
N GLU A 176 -7.26 -13.20 2.30
CA GLU A 176 -6.79 -13.36 0.94
C GLU A 176 -7.24 -12.17 0.10
N PHE A 177 -6.31 -11.62 -0.69
CA PHE A 177 -6.58 -10.49 -1.58
C PHE A 177 -6.52 -10.92 -3.02
N HIS A 178 -7.43 -10.36 -3.81
CA HIS A 178 -7.48 -10.54 -5.26
C HIS A 178 -7.34 -9.19 -5.95
N ASP A 179 -6.70 -9.15 -7.10
CA ASP A 179 -6.49 -7.93 -7.88
C ASP A 179 -7.23 -7.92 -9.22
N SER A 180 -8.07 -8.93 -9.47
CA SER A 180 -8.84 -9.08 -10.72
C SER A 180 -10.30 -9.36 -10.45
N THR A 181 -11.15 -8.37 -10.73
CA THR A 181 -12.63 -8.55 -10.70
C THR A 181 -13.17 -9.33 -11.90
N ASP A 182 -12.36 -9.60 -12.90
CA ASP A 182 -12.75 -10.42 -14.04
C ASP A 182 -12.89 -11.90 -13.65
N VAL A 183 -12.16 -12.31 -12.63
CA VAL A 183 -12.07 -13.70 -12.15
C VAL A 183 -12.78 -13.89 -10.82
N HIS A 184 -12.67 -12.90 -9.91
CA HIS A 184 -13.18 -12.97 -8.56
C HIS A 184 -14.37 -12.03 -8.35
N ASN A 185 -15.37 -12.49 -7.59
CA ASN A 185 -16.52 -11.66 -7.22
C ASN A 185 -16.20 -10.64 -6.13
N THR A 186 -15.04 -10.75 -5.49
CA THR A 186 -14.60 -9.92 -4.38
C THR A 186 -13.09 -9.69 -4.46
N PHE A 187 -12.64 -8.57 -3.93
CA PHE A 187 -11.20 -8.30 -3.75
C PHE A 187 -10.66 -8.86 -2.44
N VAL A 188 -11.52 -9.27 -1.52
CA VAL A 188 -11.13 -9.74 -0.19
C VAL A 188 -11.94 -10.97 0.19
N GLU A 189 -11.27 -12.05 0.53
CA GLU A 189 -11.86 -13.23 1.14
C GLU A 189 -11.35 -13.39 2.58
N GLU A 190 -12.29 -13.61 3.51
CA GLU A 190 -11.98 -13.80 4.92
C GLU A 190 -12.24 -15.26 5.34
N THR A 191 -11.24 -15.91 5.93
CA THR A 191 -11.39 -17.24 6.52
C THR A 191 -11.11 -17.20 8.01
N LYS A 192 -12.16 -17.37 8.82
CA LYS A 192 -12.07 -17.45 10.29
C LYS A 192 -11.94 -18.91 10.77
N PHE A 193 -10.94 -19.16 11.60
CA PHE A 193 -10.68 -20.51 12.13
C PHE A 193 -10.01 -20.46 13.50
N ILE A 194 -10.04 -21.59 14.21
CA ILE A 194 -9.19 -21.82 15.38
C ILE A 194 -7.98 -22.62 14.91
N SER A 195 -6.77 -22.26 15.36
CA SER A 195 -5.55 -22.95 14.94
C SER A 195 -5.66 -24.46 15.18
N TYR A 196 -5.49 -25.23 14.11
CA TYR A 196 -5.69 -26.67 14.11
C TYR A 196 -4.50 -27.44 14.69
N HIS A 197 -4.76 -28.66 15.24
CA HIS A 197 -3.69 -29.58 15.61
C HIS A 197 -2.92 -30.13 14.42
N HIS A 198 -3.59 -30.32 13.29
CA HIS A 198 -2.98 -30.72 12.03
C HIS A 198 -2.50 -29.53 11.24
N GLU A 199 -1.47 -29.72 10.49
CA GLU A 199 -0.94 -28.71 9.57
C GLU A 199 -2.00 -28.32 8.54
N LYS A 200 -2.17 -27.02 8.34
CA LYS A 200 -3.01 -26.43 7.31
C LYS A 200 -2.18 -25.45 6.48
N LYS A 201 -2.45 -25.44 5.19
CA LYS A 201 -1.84 -24.56 4.20
C LYS A 201 -2.90 -23.55 3.76
N TRP A 202 -2.49 -22.29 3.59
CA TRP A 202 -3.36 -21.19 3.30
C TRP A 202 -2.72 -20.26 2.26
N ASP A 203 -3.53 -19.77 1.33
CA ASP A 203 -3.20 -18.61 0.52
C ASP A 203 -3.71 -17.34 1.20
N GLY A 204 -3.02 -16.21 0.99
CA GLY A 204 -3.38 -14.91 1.55
C GLY A 204 -2.17 -14.10 2.00
N ASN A 205 -2.39 -12.79 2.17
CA ASN A 205 -1.31 -11.89 2.57
C ASN A 205 -1.32 -11.53 4.07
N LEU A 206 -2.43 -11.77 4.79
CA LEU A 206 -2.60 -11.26 6.15
C LEU A 206 -3.29 -12.28 7.05
N ILE A 207 -2.74 -12.47 8.26
CA ILE A 207 -3.40 -13.22 9.34
C ILE A 207 -3.45 -12.36 10.59
N PHE A 208 -4.62 -12.21 11.18
CA PHE A 208 -4.78 -11.83 12.58
C PHE A 208 -4.88 -13.09 13.43
N ALA A 209 -4.15 -13.15 14.53
CA ALA A 209 -4.16 -14.28 15.44
C ALA A 209 -4.28 -13.80 16.89
N ARG A 210 -5.28 -14.30 17.61
CA ARG A 210 -5.57 -13.89 19.00
C ARG A 210 -5.69 -15.10 19.90
N ASP A 211 -4.96 -15.07 20.99
CA ASP A 211 -5.14 -16.05 22.06
C ASP A 211 -6.48 -15.81 22.75
N HIS A 212 -7.36 -16.80 22.70
CA HIS A 212 -8.70 -16.71 23.31
C HIS A 212 -8.67 -16.53 24.83
N VAL A 213 -7.65 -17.04 25.50
CA VAL A 213 -7.56 -17.02 26.97
C VAL A 213 -7.07 -15.69 27.49
N THR A 214 -6.01 -15.15 26.90
CA THR A 214 -5.37 -13.90 27.34
C THR A 214 -5.91 -12.67 26.59
N GLY A 215 -6.49 -12.87 25.42
CA GLY A 215 -6.90 -11.82 24.51
C GLY A 215 -5.73 -11.16 23.74
N ASN A 216 -4.51 -11.66 23.96
CA ASN A 216 -3.33 -11.13 23.26
C ASN A 216 -3.41 -11.45 21.77
N GLY A 217 -3.19 -10.42 20.94
CA GLY A 217 -3.27 -10.54 19.50
C GLY A 217 -1.99 -10.12 18.80
N ILE A 218 -1.78 -10.73 17.65
CA ILE A 218 -0.76 -10.31 16.67
C ILE A 218 -1.38 -10.23 15.29
N PHE A 219 -0.77 -9.46 14.40
CA PHE A 219 -0.97 -9.63 12.98
C PHE A 219 0.34 -10.03 12.30
N ILE A 220 0.22 -10.79 11.21
CA ILE A 220 1.31 -11.18 10.33
C ILE A 220 0.89 -10.78 8.93
N LEU A 221 1.60 -9.81 8.35
CA LEU A 221 1.40 -9.36 6.98
C LEU A 221 2.58 -9.83 6.12
N LYS A 222 2.28 -10.58 5.07
CA LYS A 222 3.25 -10.91 4.04
C LYS A 222 3.29 -9.81 2.99
N GLU A 223 4.41 -9.13 2.86
CA GLU A 223 4.64 -8.14 1.81
C GLU A 223 5.03 -8.84 0.51
N ALA A 224 4.01 -9.14 -0.27
CA ALA A 224 4.09 -9.86 -1.54
C ALA A 224 2.92 -9.45 -2.46
N PRO A 225 2.93 -9.78 -3.75
CA PRO A 225 1.73 -9.75 -4.58
C PRO A 225 0.58 -10.58 -4.01
N CYS A 226 -0.62 -10.49 -4.59
CA CYS A 226 -1.69 -11.43 -4.30
C CYS A 226 -1.24 -12.87 -4.54
N SER A 227 -1.78 -13.82 -3.79
CA SER A 227 -1.28 -15.21 -3.73
C SER A 227 -1.12 -15.86 -5.11
N GLU A 228 -2.08 -15.65 -6.00
CA GLU A 228 -2.08 -16.19 -7.37
C GLU A 228 -1.02 -15.58 -8.29
N MET A 229 -0.46 -14.41 -7.91
CA MET A 229 0.53 -13.65 -8.68
C MET A 229 1.95 -13.79 -8.17
N GLN A 230 2.17 -14.57 -7.13
CA GLN A 230 3.48 -14.74 -6.53
C GLN A 230 4.34 -15.72 -7.34
N VAL A 231 5.64 -15.43 -7.39
CA VAL A 231 6.64 -16.33 -7.99
C VAL A 231 7.15 -17.33 -6.97
N GLY A 232 7.64 -18.49 -7.45
CA GLY A 232 8.17 -19.59 -6.64
C GLY A 232 7.24 -20.79 -6.56
N ASP A 233 7.81 -21.96 -6.32
CA ASP A 233 7.12 -23.25 -6.44
C ASP A 233 6.39 -23.70 -5.15
N PHE A 234 6.49 -22.94 -4.06
CA PHE A 234 5.85 -23.34 -2.81
C PHE A 234 4.34 -23.08 -2.85
N PRO A 235 3.50 -24.05 -2.47
CA PRO A 235 2.07 -24.05 -2.81
C PRO A 235 1.19 -23.16 -1.92
N CYS A 236 1.73 -22.39 -0.96
CA CYS A 236 0.93 -21.58 -0.03
C CYS A 236 1.74 -20.45 0.60
N ASP A 237 1.04 -19.44 1.13
CA ASP A 237 1.62 -18.29 1.80
C ASP A 237 1.87 -18.53 3.28
N PHE A 238 0.96 -19.25 3.91
CA PHE A 238 1.04 -19.57 5.33
C PHE A 238 0.89 -21.06 5.58
N VAL A 239 1.65 -21.54 6.55
CA VAL A 239 1.45 -22.87 7.12
C VAL A 239 1.19 -22.71 8.60
N THR A 240 0.05 -23.24 9.08
CA THR A 240 -0.36 -23.12 10.48
C THR A 240 -0.54 -24.46 11.16
N ARG A 241 -0.13 -24.56 12.44
CA ARG A 241 -0.34 -25.74 13.29
C ARG A 241 -0.19 -25.35 14.76
N ASN A 242 -1.20 -25.63 15.61
CA ASN A 242 -1.12 -25.43 17.08
C ASN A 242 -0.64 -24.02 17.49
N GLY A 243 -1.16 -22.97 16.87
CA GLY A 243 -0.72 -21.60 17.15
C GLY A 243 0.65 -21.24 16.56
N HIS A 244 1.27 -22.13 15.80
CA HIS A 244 2.47 -21.84 15.04
C HIS A 244 2.11 -21.37 13.65
N PHE A 245 2.63 -20.20 13.27
CA PHE A 245 2.44 -19.52 11.98
C PHE A 245 3.78 -19.41 11.27
N ARG A 246 3.89 -20.04 10.13
CA ARG A 246 5.07 -19.95 9.23
C ARG A 246 4.68 -19.23 7.97
N VAL A 247 5.45 -18.20 7.62
CA VAL A 247 5.29 -17.44 6.36
C VAL A 247 6.20 -18.08 5.32
N THR A 248 5.58 -18.58 4.26
CA THR A 248 6.23 -19.41 3.22
C THR A 248 6.10 -18.76 1.85
N ARG A 249 6.43 -19.46 0.76
CA ARG A 249 6.51 -18.93 -0.61
C ARG A 249 7.39 -17.70 -0.64
N ILE A 250 8.70 -17.94 -0.54
CA ILE A 250 9.71 -16.88 -0.30
C ILE A 250 9.95 -15.95 -1.50
N GLY A 251 9.39 -16.30 -2.66
CA GLY A 251 9.39 -15.44 -3.84
C GLY A 251 10.69 -15.42 -4.62
N PHE A 252 11.48 -16.50 -4.58
CA PHE A 252 12.66 -16.67 -5.40
C PHE A 252 12.98 -18.16 -5.61
N ALA A 253 13.85 -18.43 -6.59
CA ALA A 253 14.48 -19.73 -6.83
C ALA A 253 16.01 -19.59 -6.76
N PRO A 254 16.78 -20.67 -6.57
CA PRO A 254 18.25 -20.60 -6.51
C PRO A 254 18.90 -19.86 -7.69
N GLU A 255 18.31 -19.96 -8.86
CA GLU A 255 18.76 -19.31 -10.10
C GLU A 255 18.64 -17.78 -10.06
N ASP A 256 17.83 -17.24 -9.15
CA ASP A 256 17.63 -15.80 -8.99
C ASP A 256 18.76 -15.14 -8.19
N ILE A 257 19.61 -15.93 -7.51
CA ILE A 257 20.74 -15.42 -6.75
C ILE A 257 21.86 -15.04 -7.70
N LEU A 258 22.33 -13.80 -7.58
CA LEU A 258 23.41 -13.25 -8.37
C LEU A 258 24.65 -13.02 -7.50
N ALA A 259 25.84 -13.21 -8.09
CA ALA A 259 27.09 -13.10 -7.36
C ALA A 259 27.35 -11.66 -6.85
N ASP A 260 26.94 -10.64 -7.59
CA ASP A 260 27.25 -9.22 -7.38
C ASP A 260 26.04 -8.33 -7.07
N GLN A 261 24.82 -8.85 -7.21
CA GLN A 261 23.59 -8.08 -7.00
C GLN A 261 22.71 -8.74 -5.93
N TRP A 262 22.04 -7.87 -5.15
CA TRP A 262 21.07 -8.32 -4.17
C TRP A 262 19.76 -8.75 -4.82
N THR A 263 19.29 -9.93 -4.50
CA THR A 263 17.92 -10.39 -4.78
C THR A 263 17.09 -10.23 -3.53
N ARG A 264 16.00 -9.45 -3.60
CA ARG A 264 15.04 -9.24 -2.51
C ARG A 264 14.00 -10.37 -2.52
N LEU A 265 13.82 -11.02 -1.39
CA LEU A 265 12.75 -11.97 -1.14
C LEU A 265 11.46 -11.21 -0.78
N TYR A 266 10.33 -11.91 -0.67
CA TYR A 266 9.13 -11.31 -0.10
C TYR A 266 9.37 -10.94 1.37
N GLY A 267 8.73 -9.86 1.81
CA GLY A 267 8.86 -9.34 3.17
C GLY A 267 7.82 -9.92 4.12
N CYS A 268 8.06 -9.69 5.41
CA CYS A 268 7.11 -10.03 6.47
C CYS A 268 7.04 -8.91 7.50
N VAL A 269 5.84 -8.64 8.00
CA VAL A 269 5.59 -7.70 9.08
C VAL A 269 4.87 -8.42 10.20
N MET A 270 5.37 -8.30 11.40
CA MET A 270 4.70 -8.79 12.60
C MET A 270 4.44 -7.64 13.56
N GLY A 271 3.18 -7.52 13.99
CA GLY A 271 2.77 -6.49 14.92
C GLY A 271 1.95 -7.06 16.06
N VAL A 272 1.95 -6.34 17.19
CA VAL A 272 1.04 -6.62 18.31
C VAL A 272 -0.26 -5.86 18.09
N THR A 273 -1.37 -6.52 18.43
CA THR A 273 -2.69 -5.92 18.38
C THR A 273 -3.31 -5.92 19.78
N GLY A 274 -4.22 -4.98 20.03
CA GLY A 274 -5.04 -5.01 21.23
C GLY A 274 -6.02 -6.19 21.24
N ARG A 275 -7.13 -6.02 21.98
CA ARG A 275 -8.04 -7.14 22.30
C ARG A 275 -9.27 -7.23 21.40
N ASN A 276 -9.45 -6.36 20.44
CA ASN A 276 -10.64 -6.29 19.59
C ASN A 276 -10.28 -6.00 18.12
N GLU A 277 -11.26 -6.09 17.25
CA GLU A 277 -11.10 -5.89 15.81
C GLU A 277 -10.68 -4.46 15.44
N LEU A 278 -11.06 -3.45 16.23
CA LEU A 278 -10.61 -2.07 16.00
C LEU A 278 -9.12 -1.93 16.27
N ASP A 279 -8.64 -2.51 17.38
CA ASP A 279 -7.22 -2.48 17.73
C ASP A 279 -6.37 -3.18 16.65
N GLU A 280 -6.87 -4.31 16.10
CA GLU A 280 -6.24 -5.02 14.97
C GLU A 280 -6.13 -4.11 13.75
N ALA A 281 -7.23 -3.46 13.38
CA ALA A 281 -7.26 -2.57 12.23
C ALA A 281 -6.35 -1.35 12.42
N LEU A 282 -6.35 -0.73 13.61
CA LEU A 282 -5.50 0.42 13.91
C LEU A 282 -4.02 0.06 13.90
N ALA A 283 -3.64 -1.10 14.46
CA ALA A 283 -2.26 -1.56 14.47
C ALA A 283 -1.73 -1.83 13.05
N LEU A 284 -2.51 -2.53 12.23
CA LEU A 284 -2.18 -2.76 10.82
C LEU A 284 -2.06 -1.44 10.04
N ARG A 285 -3.02 -0.53 10.24
CA ARG A 285 -3.04 0.75 9.53
C ARG A 285 -1.89 1.65 9.94
N ALA A 286 -1.48 1.65 11.21
CA ALA A 286 -0.30 2.38 11.67
C ALA A 286 0.95 1.97 10.89
N TYR A 287 1.11 0.66 10.62
CA TYR A 287 2.18 0.19 9.76
C TYR A 287 2.02 0.61 8.30
N GLN A 288 0.84 0.43 7.71
CA GLN A 288 0.60 0.75 6.29
C GLN A 288 0.83 2.23 5.97
N LYS A 289 0.62 3.12 6.94
CA LYS A 289 0.93 4.56 6.81
C LYS A 289 2.43 4.88 6.77
N THR A 290 3.31 3.92 7.01
CA THR A 290 4.76 4.09 6.83
C THR A 290 5.21 3.95 5.37
N ALA A 291 4.35 3.43 4.50
CA ALA A 291 4.58 3.38 3.06
C ALA A 291 4.71 4.79 2.46
N ARG A 292 5.06 4.88 1.17
CA ARG A 292 5.15 6.17 0.48
C ARG A 292 3.89 7.01 0.71
N ARG A 293 4.08 8.25 1.14
CA ARG A 293 3.00 9.22 1.32
C ARG A 293 2.23 9.41 0.02
N GLN A 294 0.91 9.39 0.11
CA GLN A 294 0.03 9.63 -1.03
C GLN A 294 -0.17 11.12 -1.30
N VAL A 295 -0.48 11.44 -2.55
CA VAL A 295 -0.92 12.77 -2.97
C VAL A 295 -2.38 12.66 -3.38
N ASP A 296 -3.24 13.40 -2.70
CA ASP A 296 -4.66 13.41 -3.03
C ASP A 296 -4.89 14.05 -4.40
N MET A 297 -5.75 13.44 -5.19
CA MET A 297 -6.11 13.94 -6.50
C MET A 297 -7.53 13.56 -6.91
N VAL A 298 -8.13 14.39 -7.73
CA VAL A 298 -9.28 14.04 -8.56
C VAL A 298 -8.74 13.86 -9.97
N MET A 299 -8.58 12.61 -10.38
CA MET A 299 -8.02 12.29 -11.69
C MET A 299 -9.13 12.12 -12.72
N MET A 300 -8.84 12.48 -13.94
CA MET A 300 -9.59 12.07 -15.13
C MET A 300 -8.65 11.31 -16.06
N ASN A 301 -9.14 10.19 -16.61
CA ASN A 301 -8.40 9.38 -17.57
C ASN A 301 -9.21 9.23 -18.85
N THR A 302 -8.57 9.40 -19.99
CA THR A 302 -9.23 9.47 -21.30
C THR A 302 -9.71 8.12 -21.85
N TRP A 303 -9.36 6.98 -21.24
CA TRP A 303 -9.67 5.64 -21.75
C TRP A 303 -11.11 5.18 -21.47
N GLY A 304 -11.74 5.69 -20.45
CA GLY A 304 -12.95 5.13 -19.85
C GLY A 304 -14.21 5.11 -20.71
N ASP A 305 -14.29 5.94 -21.74
CA ASP A 305 -15.48 6.06 -22.59
C ASP A 305 -15.41 5.25 -23.89
N ARG A 306 -14.44 4.34 -23.98
CA ARG A 306 -14.23 3.44 -25.14
C ARG A 306 -13.90 4.13 -26.47
N SER A 307 -13.64 5.42 -26.45
CA SER A 307 -13.03 6.08 -27.59
C SER A 307 -11.57 5.66 -27.75
N GLN A 308 -11.02 5.11 -26.69
CA GLN A 308 -9.65 4.64 -26.59
C GLN A 308 -8.69 5.70 -27.13
N ASP A 309 -7.79 5.36 -28.06
CA ASP A 309 -6.89 6.32 -28.70
C ASP A 309 -7.51 7.06 -29.89
N GLY A 310 -8.75 6.76 -30.28
CA GLY A 310 -9.38 7.24 -31.50
C GLY A 310 -9.59 8.77 -31.54
N ARG A 311 -9.73 9.41 -30.38
CA ARG A 311 -9.92 10.86 -30.26
C ARG A 311 -8.66 11.59 -29.80
N ILE A 312 -7.65 10.88 -29.33
CA ILE A 312 -6.45 11.50 -28.71
C ILE A 312 -5.71 12.34 -29.72
N SER A 313 -5.67 13.65 -29.45
CA SER A 313 -4.97 14.68 -30.23
C SER A 313 -4.77 15.94 -29.40
N GLU A 314 -3.88 16.84 -29.81
CA GLU A 314 -3.67 18.15 -29.17
C GLU A 314 -4.99 18.93 -29.07
N ALA A 315 -5.75 19.01 -30.15
CA ALA A 315 -7.02 19.73 -30.19
C ALA A 315 -8.06 19.15 -29.22
N PHE A 316 -8.18 17.81 -29.18
CA PHE A 316 -9.06 17.12 -28.23
C PHE A 316 -8.63 17.39 -26.79
N CYS A 317 -7.37 17.17 -26.44
CA CYS A 317 -6.87 17.38 -25.08
C CYS A 317 -7.04 18.84 -24.61
N LEU A 318 -6.83 19.81 -25.50
CA LEU A 318 -7.06 21.21 -25.17
C LEU A 318 -8.53 21.52 -24.88
N GLN A 319 -9.48 20.95 -25.63
CA GLN A 319 -10.92 21.09 -25.36
C GLN A 319 -11.33 20.34 -24.09
N GLU A 320 -10.81 19.14 -23.91
CA GLU A 320 -11.11 18.26 -22.77
C GLU A 320 -10.66 18.86 -21.45
N LEU A 321 -9.54 19.58 -21.41
CA LEU A 321 -9.06 20.30 -20.23
C LEU A 321 -10.07 21.36 -19.73
N ASP A 322 -10.77 22.07 -20.60
CA ASP A 322 -11.81 23.02 -20.20
C ASP A 322 -12.98 22.31 -19.50
N LYS A 323 -13.36 21.14 -20.01
CA LYS A 323 -14.41 20.29 -19.45
C LYS A 323 -13.97 19.65 -18.12
N ALA A 324 -12.73 19.16 -18.07
CA ALA A 324 -12.11 18.62 -16.86
C ALA A 324 -12.04 19.67 -15.72
N ALA A 325 -11.69 20.92 -16.04
CA ALA A 325 -11.69 22.02 -15.07
C ALA A 325 -13.09 22.27 -14.47
N ARG A 326 -14.13 22.23 -15.31
CA ARG A 326 -15.52 22.35 -14.87
C ARG A 326 -15.94 21.17 -13.98
N LEU A 327 -15.43 19.97 -14.26
CA LEU A 327 -15.69 18.78 -13.46
C LEU A 327 -14.89 18.76 -12.13
N GLY A 328 -13.98 19.71 -11.92
CA GLY A 328 -13.19 19.79 -10.68
C GLY A 328 -11.99 18.83 -10.65
N VAL A 329 -11.53 18.40 -11.81
CA VAL A 329 -10.35 17.53 -11.98
C VAL A 329 -9.07 18.29 -11.61
N THR A 330 -8.16 17.62 -10.93
CA THR A 330 -6.84 18.16 -10.57
C THR A 330 -5.70 17.49 -11.36
N VAL A 331 -5.95 16.30 -11.93
CA VAL A 331 -5.02 15.57 -12.78
C VAL A 331 -5.73 15.07 -14.03
N PHE A 332 -5.27 15.50 -15.19
CA PHE A 332 -5.74 15.03 -16.49
C PHE A 332 -4.72 14.03 -17.04
N GLN A 333 -5.08 12.75 -17.08
CA GLN A 333 -4.22 11.68 -17.57
C GLN A 333 -4.61 11.31 -19.00
N ILE A 334 -3.67 11.51 -19.93
CA ILE A 334 -3.79 11.02 -21.29
C ILE A 334 -3.36 9.55 -21.26
N ASP A 335 -4.29 8.66 -21.52
CA ASP A 335 -4.04 7.22 -21.61
C ASP A 335 -3.37 6.86 -22.95
N ASP A 336 -3.36 5.60 -23.35
CA ASP A 336 -2.79 5.11 -24.61
C ASP A 336 -3.22 5.99 -25.80
N GLY A 337 -2.26 6.35 -26.67
CA GLY A 337 -2.51 7.14 -27.88
C GLY A 337 -1.80 8.47 -27.97
N TRP A 338 -1.10 8.94 -26.93
CA TRP A 338 -0.26 10.13 -26.99
C TRP A 338 1.07 9.87 -27.72
N GLN A 339 1.55 8.65 -27.66
CA GLN A 339 2.80 8.20 -28.25
C GLN A 339 2.63 7.83 -29.74
N ARG A 340 3.75 7.83 -30.46
CA ARG A 340 3.83 7.45 -31.89
C ARG A 340 3.54 5.96 -32.11
N GLY A 341 4.02 5.10 -31.20
CA GLY A 341 3.79 3.66 -31.26
C GLY A 341 2.31 3.32 -31.08
N LYS A 342 1.86 2.23 -31.71
CA LYS A 342 0.49 1.75 -31.58
C LYS A 342 0.45 0.52 -30.69
N SER A 343 -0.43 0.53 -29.71
CA SER A 343 -0.69 -0.60 -28.81
C SER A 343 -1.59 -1.64 -29.48
N PRO A 344 -1.69 -2.86 -28.96
CA PRO A 344 -2.67 -3.85 -29.39
C PRO A 344 -4.13 -3.40 -29.19
N ALA A 345 -4.37 -2.45 -28.27
CA ALA A 345 -5.69 -1.92 -27.95
C ALA A 345 -6.08 -0.68 -28.77
N SER A 346 -5.18 -0.18 -29.66
CA SER A 346 -5.49 0.95 -30.54
C SER A 346 -6.65 0.65 -31.45
N VAL A 347 -7.62 1.57 -31.51
CA VAL A 347 -8.76 1.50 -32.45
C VAL A 347 -8.44 2.16 -33.79
N MET A 348 -7.34 2.90 -33.87
CA MET A 348 -6.91 3.60 -35.08
C MET A 348 -6.19 2.65 -36.05
N GLU A 349 -5.29 1.85 -35.51
CA GLU A 349 -4.43 0.94 -36.27
C GLU A 349 -3.92 -0.16 -35.34
N GLY A 350 -4.05 -1.41 -35.74
CA GLY A 350 -3.55 -2.53 -34.96
C GLY A 350 -2.06 -2.40 -34.66
N GLY A 351 -1.70 -2.51 -33.41
CA GLY A 351 -0.33 -2.35 -32.92
C GLY A 351 0.18 -3.58 -32.19
N SER A 352 1.38 -3.44 -31.61
CA SER A 352 2.00 -4.51 -30.83
C SER A 352 3.02 -3.93 -29.84
N PHE A 353 3.03 -4.51 -28.65
CA PHE A 353 4.09 -4.27 -27.66
C PHE A 353 5.36 -5.11 -27.90
N SER A 354 5.36 -5.96 -28.95
CA SER A 354 6.56 -6.71 -29.31
C SER A 354 7.62 -5.78 -29.90
N ASP A 355 8.85 -5.96 -29.46
CA ASP A 355 10.02 -5.25 -29.99
C ASP A 355 9.86 -3.71 -30.02
N ILE A 356 9.22 -3.12 -29.01
CA ILE A 356 8.95 -1.68 -28.97
C ILE A 356 10.24 -0.85 -29.12
N TRP A 357 11.33 -1.30 -28.54
CA TRP A 357 12.62 -0.62 -28.61
C TRP A 357 13.43 -0.85 -29.91
N LYS A 358 12.95 -1.75 -30.78
CA LYS A 358 13.46 -1.87 -32.17
C LYS A 358 12.72 -0.94 -33.12
N LYS A 359 11.57 -0.39 -32.70
CA LYS A 359 10.76 0.58 -33.45
C LYS A 359 11.26 1.99 -33.13
N THR A 360 11.62 2.76 -34.15
CA THR A 360 12.12 4.11 -33.97
C THR A 360 11.07 5.00 -33.32
N GLY A 361 11.41 5.61 -32.19
CA GLY A 361 10.58 6.60 -31.52
C GLY A 361 9.23 6.09 -31.03
N TYR A 362 9.13 4.82 -30.61
CA TYR A 362 7.86 4.27 -30.14
C TYR A 362 7.22 5.13 -29.03
N TRP A 363 8.02 5.59 -28.07
CA TRP A 363 7.60 6.42 -26.94
C TRP A 363 7.79 7.93 -27.19
N ASP A 364 8.11 8.35 -28.42
CA ASP A 364 8.07 9.77 -28.77
C ASP A 364 6.61 10.24 -28.83
N VAL A 365 6.37 11.51 -28.49
CA VAL A 365 5.07 12.15 -28.71
C VAL A 365 4.71 12.07 -30.19
N ASP A 366 3.49 11.64 -30.52
CA ASP A 366 3.06 11.51 -31.92
C ASP A 366 2.96 12.90 -32.59
N PRO A 367 3.83 13.23 -33.55
CA PRO A 367 3.85 14.55 -34.14
C PRO A 367 2.65 14.87 -35.05
N VAL A 368 1.90 13.86 -35.45
CA VAL A 368 0.65 14.05 -36.22
C VAL A 368 -0.48 14.44 -35.31
N LYS A 369 -0.59 13.75 -34.17
CA LYS A 369 -1.60 14.03 -33.15
C LYS A 369 -1.29 15.27 -32.33
N PHE A 370 -0.01 15.53 -32.09
CA PHE A 370 0.52 16.63 -31.25
C PHE A 370 1.59 17.42 -32.02
N PRO A 371 1.19 18.23 -32.97
CA PRO A 371 2.15 18.95 -33.84
C PRO A 371 3.07 19.94 -33.10
N HIS A 372 2.67 20.36 -31.88
CA HIS A 372 3.47 21.25 -31.03
C HIS A 372 3.97 20.53 -29.76
N GLY A 373 4.01 19.17 -29.76
CA GLY A 373 4.34 18.37 -28.61
C GLY A 373 3.29 18.47 -27.50
N LEU A 374 3.67 18.15 -26.26
CA LEU A 374 2.75 18.25 -25.11
C LEU A 374 2.75 19.64 -24.45
N THR A 375 3.64 20.54 -24.83
CA THR A 375 3.77 21.88 -24.22
C THR A 375 2.46 22.67 -24.18
N PRO A 376 1.64 22.77 -25.26
CA PRO A 376 0.39 23.51 -25.21
C PRO A 376 -0.60 22.95 -24.18
N ILE A 377 -0.62 21.62 -24.01
CA ILE A 377 -1.50 20.92 -23.07
C ILE A 377 -1.03 21.16 -21.64
N VAL A 378 0.27 21.01 -21.38
CA VAL A 378 0.87 21.25 -20.06
C VAL A 378 0.67 22.71 -19.63
N ASP A 379 0.89 23.67 -20.55
CA ASP A 379 0.71 25.09 -20.26
C ASP A 379 -0.76 25.44 -19.98
N LYS A 380 -1.69 24.84 -20.71
CA LYS A 380 -3.12 25.02 -20.45
C LYS A 380 -3.51 24.36 -19.12
N GLY A 381 -3.05 23.14 -18.84
CA GLY A 381 -3.26 22.49 -17.57
C GLY A 381 -2.77 23.34 -16.41
N ARG A 382 -1.57 23.88 -16.48
CA ARG A 382 -1.01 24.79 -15.46
C ARG A 382 -1.87 26.02 -15.22
N LYS A 383 -2.39 26.65 -16.29
CA LYS A 383 -3.31 27.80 -16.20
C LYS A 383 -4.64 27.44 -15.51
N LEU A 384 -5.11 26.22 -15.67
CA LEU A 384 -6.35 25.70 -15.06
C LEU A 384 -6.14 25.06 -13.69
N GLY A 385 -4.89 24.94 -13.20
CA GLY A 385 -4.56 24.24 -11.97
C GLY A 385 -4.66 22.72 -12.09
N ILE A 386 -4.49 22.17 -13.30
CA ILE A 386 -4.58 20.74 -13.61
C ILE A 386 -3.19 20.24 -14.01
N GLU A 387 -2.69 19.20 -13.34
CA GLU A 387 -1.47 18.49 -13.75
C GLU A 387 -1.77 17.53 -14.89
N ILE A 388 -0.79 17.35 -15.76
CA ILE A 388 -0.90 16.37 -16.86
C ILE A 388 -0.19 15.08 -16.45
N GLY A 389 -0.89 13.97 -16.59
CA GLY A 389 -0.34 12.62 -16.43
C GLY A 389 -0.34 11.85 -17.74
N LEU A 390 0.50 10.84 -17.84
CA LEU A 390 0.60 9.98 -19.01
C LEU A 390 0.50 8.50 -18.64
N TRP A 391 -0.09 7.73 -19.54
CA TRP A 391 -0.03 6.27 -19.52
C TRP A 391 1.31 5.80 -20.10
N PHE A 392 1.82 4.70 -19.55
CA PHE A 392 3.04 4.06 -20.04
C PHE A 392 2.97 2.55 -19.81
N ASN A 393 3.41 1.78 -20.80
CA ASN A 393 3.51 0.32 -20.73
C ASN A 393 4.97 -0.10 -20.96
N PRO A 394 5.69 -0.58 -19.93
CA PRO A 394 7.07 -1.03 -20.10
C PRO A 394 7.21 -2.16 -21.12
N SER A 395 8.40 -2.31 -21.69
CA SER A 395 8.74 -3.46 -22.51
C SER A 395 8.77 -4.73 -21.65
N VAL A 396 7.76 -5.58 -21.78
CA VAL A 396 7.67 -6.84 -20.98
C VAL A 396 8.46 -7.99 -21.58
N GLN A 397 9.14 -7.78 -22.73
CA GLN A 397 9.97 -8.79 -23.37
C GLN A 397 11.20 -9.12 -22.54
N ASP A 398 11.62 -10.38 -22.62
CA ASP A 398 12.80 -10.90 -21.93
C ASP A 398 12.84 -10.46 -20.45
N GLU A 399 11.66 -10.52 -19.78
CA GLU A 399 11.54 -10.17 -18.37
C GLU A 399 11.91 -8.71 -18.07
N LEU A 400 11.39 -7.77 -18.84
CA LEU A 400 11.69 -6.34 -18.79
C LEU A 400 13.18 -6.03 -19.02
N ALA A 401 13.86 -6.72 -19.93
CA ALA A 401 15.28 -6.53 -20.17
C ALA A 401 15.63 -5.09 -20.65
N ASP A 402 14.70 -4.40 -21.30
CA ASP A 402 14.86 -3.01 -21.77
C ASP A 402 14.54 -1.95 -20.68
N TRP A 403 14.49 -2.32 -19.41
CA TRP A 403 14.10 -1.44 -18.30
C TRP A 403 14.87 -0.09 -18.27
N GLU A 404 16.13 -0.05 -18.72
CA GLU A 404 16.92 1.18 -18.78
C GLU A 404 16.35 2.17 -19.80
N LYS A 405 15.89 1.65 -20.95
CA LYS A 405 15.28 2.45 -22.01
C LYS A 405 13.90 2.94 -21.56
N ASP A 406 13.12 2.08 -20.89
CA ASP A 406 11.83 2.46 -20.31
C ASP A 406 11.99 3.56 -19.27
N ALA A 407 12.97 3.45 -18.36
CA ALA A 407 13.28 4.50 -17.40
C ALA A 407 13.70 5.81 -18.11
N ALA A 408 14.55 5.71 -19.14
CA ALA A 408 15.00 6.89 -19.89
C ALA A 408 13.82 7.61 -20.58
N ALA A 409 12.83 6.89 -21.11
CA ALA A 409 11.64 7.48 -21.71
C ALA A 409 10.83 8.30 -20.68
N LEU A 410 10.57 7.74 -19.50
CA LEU A 410 9.85 8.43 -18.41
C LEU A 410 10.62 9.67 -17.94
N ILE A 411 11.94 9.55 -17.76
CA ILE A 411 12.82 10.66 -17.36
C ILE A 411 12.85 11.75 -18.43
N SER A 412 12.84 11.40 -19.71
CA SER A 412 12.80 12.37 -20.82
C SER A 412 11.50 13.18 -20.79
N LEU A 413 10.35 12.53 -20.64
CA LEU A 413 9.04 13.19 -20.53
C LEU A 413 8.96 14.12 -19.32
N TYR A 414 9.54 13.72 -18.19
CA TYR A 414 9.67 14.59 -17.03
C TYR A 414 10.55 15.81 -17.32
N LYS A 415 11.73 15.62 -17.89
CA LYS A 415 12.68 16.73 -18.16
C LYS A 415 12.20 17.68 -19.25
N GLU A 416 11.55 17.17 -20.29
CA GLU A 416 11.13 17.96 -21.43
C GLU A 416 9.82 18.71 -21.17
N TYR A 417 8.82 18.04 -20.59
CA TYR A 417 7.47 18.59 -20.43
C TYR A 417 7.07 18.84 -18.97
N GLY A 418 7.86 18.39 -17.99
CA GLY A 418 7.51 18.47 -16.57
C GLY A 418 6.43 17.47 -16.15
N ILE A 419 6.24 16.39 -16.90
CA ILE A 419 5.28 15.34 -16.57
C ILE A 419 5.76 14.58 -15.34
N ARG A 420 4.96 14.60 -14.27
CA ARG A 420 5.31 13.95 -12.99
C ARG A 420 4.44 12.74 -12.64
N ILE A 421 3.34 12.53 -13.32
CA ILE A 421 2.38 11.49 -13.00
C ILE A 421 2.31 10.48 -14.14
N PHE A 422 2.63 9.21 -13.83
CA PHE A 422 2.60 8.13 -14.81
C PHE A 422 1.75 6.96 -14.31
N LYS A 423 0.80 6.52 -15.12
CA LYS A 423 0.15 5.22 -14.98
C LYS A 423 1.05 4.16 -15.61
N ILE A 424 1.50 3.20 -14.82
CA ILE A 424 2.27 2.06 -15.33
C ILE A 424 1.35 0.87 -15.50
N ASP A 425 1.12 0.50 -16.75
CA ASP A 425 0.19 -0.53 -17.16
C ASP A 425 0.91 -1.74 -17.78
N GLY A 426 0.16 -2.78 -18.12
CA GLY A 426 0.63 -3.94 -18.87
C GLY A 426 1.71 -4.76 -18.21
N LEU A 427 1.96 -4.58 -16.91
CA LEU A 427 2.99 -5.28 -16.18
C LEU A 427 2.77 -6.79 -16.20
N LYS A 428 3.83 -7.53 -16.50
CA LYS A 428 3.89 -8.99 -16.35
C LYS A 428 5.16 -9.33 -15.61
N LEU A 429 5.02 -9.84 -14.40
CA LEU A 429 6.13 -10.18 -13.51
C LEU A 429 6.15 -11.70 -13.24
N PRO A 430 6.39 -12.53 -14.27
CA PRO A 430 6.33 -14.00 -14.14
C PRO A 430 7.51 -14.57 -13.36
N THR A 431 8.59 -13.80 -13.18
CA THR A 431 9.83 -14.23 -12.56
C THR A 431 10.39 -13.17 -11.63
N LYS A 432 11.26 -13.58 -10.74
CA LYS A 432 12.02 -12.67 -9.87
C LYS A 432 12.93 -11.71 -10.67
N LYS A 433 13.43 -12.14 -11.81
CA LYS A 433 14.22 -11.29 -12.70
C LYS A 433 13.40 -10.13 -13.27
N ALA A 434 12.16 -10.40 -13.72
CA ALA A 434 11.24 -9.36 -14.17
C ALA A 434 10.93 -8.35 -13.05
N GLU A 435 10.67 -8.84 -11.83
CA GLU A 435 10.45 -7.99 -10.65
C GLU A 435 11.66 -7.10 -10.36
N ARG A 436 12.89 -7.65 -10.41
CA ARG A 436 14.12 -6.90 -10.20
C ARG A 436 14.30 -5.81 -11.26
N HIS A 437 14.06 -6.12 -12.53
CA HIS A 437 14.15 -5.14 -13.62
C HIS A 437 13.13 -4.01 -13.44
N LEU A 438 11.88 -4.31 -13.04
CA LEU A 438 10.91 -3.28 -12.72
C LEU A 438 11.39 -2.36 -11.58
N ARG A 439 11.97 -2.95 -10.50
CA ARG A 439 12.56 -2.15 -9.42
C ARG A 439 13.68 -1.25 -9.91
N CYS A 440 14.60 -1.78 -10.71
CA CYS A 440 15.70 -1.00 -11.30
C CYS A 440 15.16 0.16 -12.16
N MET A 441 14.11 -0.07 -12.95
CA MET A 441 13.44 0.97 -13.73
C MET A 441 12.89 2.07 -12.83
N LEU A 442 12.09 1.71 -11.83
CA LEU A 442 11.43 2.66 -10.95
C LEU A 442 12.42 3.41 -10.04
N ASP A 443 13.44 2.72 -9.51
CA ASP A 443 14.50 3.36 -8.72
C ASP A 443 15.30 4.36 -9.56
N ARG A 444 15.64 4.01 -10.81
CA ARG A 444 16.30 4.92 -11.75
C ARG A 444 15.47 6.17 -12.02
N VAL A 445 14.15 6.01 -12.23
CA VAL A 445 13.23 7.13 -12.40
C VAL A 445 13.22 8.01 -11.16
N ARG A 446 13.08 7.44 -9.96
CA ARG A 446 13.10 8.19 -8.69
C ARG A 446 14.39 8.98 -8.50
N GLU A 447 15.53 8.34 -8.68
CA GLU A 447 16.86 8.96 -8.55
C GLU A 447 17.07 10.11 -9.53
N GLN A 448 16.70 9.94 -10.79
CA GLN A 448 16.93 10.92 -11.86
C GLN A 448 15.91 12.08 -11.89
N THR A 449 14.86 11.98 -11.08
CA THR A 449 13.80 13.00 -10.98
C THR A 449 13.67 13.55 -9.57
N ASP A 450 14.70 13.38 -8.70
CA ASP A 450 14.70 13.81 -7.30
C ASP A 450 13.43 13.35 -6.55
N ASP A 451 12.98 12.14 -6.86
CA ASP A 451 11.75 11.52 -6.32
C ASP A 451 10.47 12.35 -6.54
N GLU A 452 10.46 13.22 -7.57
CA GLU A 452 9.30 14.06 -7.92
C GLU A 452 8.21 13.30 -8.69
N VAL A 453 8.58 12.21 -9.38
CA VAL A 453 7.63 11.43 -10.17
C VAL A 453 6.74 10.58 -9.25
N ILE A 454 5.44 10.61 -9.54
CA ILE A 454 4.41 9.80 -8.90
C ILE A 454 4.01 8.67 -9.85
N ILE A 455 4.13 7.46 -9.37
CA ILE A 455 3.75 6.26 -10.11
C ILE A 455 2.39 5.78 -9.66
N ASN A 456 1.50 5.52 -10.61
CA ASN A 456 0.22 4.88 -10.40
C ASN A 456 0.30 3.47 -10.99
N MET A 457 0.47 2.47 -10.11
CA MET A 457 0.61 1.08 -10.53
C MET A 457 -0.77 0.50 -10.82
N ASP A 458 -1.00 0.08 -12.05
CA ASP A 458 -2.24 -0.63 -12.39
C ASP A 458 -2.18 -2.07 -11.85
N VAL A 459 -3.14 -2.43 -11.01
CA VAL A 459 -3.18 -3.73 -10.29
C VAL A 459 -4.39 -4.60 -10.63
N THR A 460 -5.15 -4.27 -11.67
CA THR A 460 -6.49 -4.83 -11.89
C THR A 460 -6.57 -5.92 -12.96
N ASN A 461 -5.48 -6.49 -13.41
CA ASN A 461 -5.50 -7.49 -14.49
C ASN A 461 -4.56 -8.67 -14.26
N GLY A 462 -4.42 -9.12 -13.02
CA GLY A 462 -3.55 -10.23 -12.66
C GLY A 462 -2.07 -10.04 -13.01
N ARG A 463 -1.21 -10.85 -12.40
CA ARG A 463 0.26 -10.84 -12.60
C ARG A 463 0.92 -9.48 -12.32
N ARG A 464 0.32 -8.68 -11.45
CA ARG A 464 0.74 -7.35 -11.08
C ARG A 464 1.22 -7.33 -9.63
N VAL A 465 1.52 -6.16 -9.10
CA VAL A 465 2.20 -6.03 -7.79
C VAL A 465 1.28 -6.14 -6.57
N GLY A 466 -0.05 -6.11 -6.76
CA GLY A 466 -1.02 -6.21 -5.66
C GLY A 466 -1.02 -5.02 -4.72
N TYR A 467 -1.53 -5.23 -3.48
CA TYR A 467 -1.77 -4.16 -2.50
C TYR A 467 -0.63 -3.93 -1.51
N HIS A 468 0.23 -4.94 -1.31
CA HIS A 468 1.26 -4.96 -0.25
C HIS A 468 2.68 -5.08 -0.77
N TRP A 469 2.88 -4.91 -2.07
CA TRP A 469 4.18 -4.97 -2.72
C TRP A 469 4.42 -3.72 -3.57
N PHE A 470 5.65 -3.27 -3.73
CA PHE A 470 5.98 -2.01 -4.43
C PHE A 470 5.34 -0.75 -3.81
N THR A 471 4.98 -0.78 -2.54
CA THR A 471 4.29 0.33 -1.86
C THR A 471 5.15 1.58 -1.72
N GLU A 472 6.44 1.46 -1.91
CA GLU A 472 7.43 2.53 -1.88
C GLU A 472 7.42 3.44 -3.12
N TYR A 473 6.70 3.07 -4.20
CA TYR A 473 6.75 3.81 -5.46
C TYR A 473 5.58 4.76 -5.69
N GLY A 474 4.39 4.46 -5.20
CA GLY A 474 3.26 5.36 -5.41
C GLY A 474 1.89 4.77 -5.12
N ASN A 475 0.90 5.27 -5.87
CA ASN A 475 -0.51 4.90 -5.74
C ASN A 475 -0.82 3.59 -6.44
N ILE A 476 -2.00 3.05 -6.14
CA ILE A 476 -2.60 1.91 -6.82
C ILE A 476 -3.71 2.43 -7.73
N PHE A 477 -3.57 2.20 -9.03
CA PHE A 477 -4.60 2.50 -10.00
C PHE A 477 -5.54 1.31 -10.11
N MET A 478 -6.82 1.50 -9.77
CA MET A 478 -7.83 0.45 -9.77
C MET A 478 -8.87 0.69 -10.85
N GLU A 479 -8.87 -0.18 -11.84
CA GLU A 479 -9.89 -0.29 -12.86
C GLU A 479 -10.61 -1.63 -12.70
N ASN A 480 -11.93 -1.63 -12.68
CA ASN A 480 -12.72 -2.86 -12.48
C ASN A 480 -13.18 -3.50 -13.77
N ARG A 481 -12.63 -3.14 -14.91
CA ARG A 481 -12.91 -3.70 -16.24
C ARG A 481 -14.37 -3.59 -16.71
N TYR A 482 -15.19 -2.78 -16.08
CA TYR A 482 -16.60 -2.65 -16.45
C TYR A 482 -16.81 -2.10 -17.85
N THR A 483 -15.98 -1.13 -18.23
CA THR A 483 -16.10 -0.46 -19.53
C THR A 483 -15.83 -1.38 -20.71
N ASP A 484 -14.91 -2.32 -20.55
CA ASP A 484 -14.44 -3.21 -21.61
C ASP A 484 -15.21 -4.53 -21.64
N TRP A 485 -15.45 -5.14 -20.48
CA TRP A 485 -15.90 -6.51 -20.37
C TRP A 485 -17.27 -6.69 -19.75
N GLY A 486 -17.66 -5.82 -18.85
CA GLY A 486 -18.88 -5.99 -18.06
C GLY A 486 -19.73 -4.74 -17.95
N ASN A 487 -20.78 -4.85 -17.12
CA ASN A 487 -21.66 -3.76 -16.77
C ASN A 487 -21.15 -3.09 -15.51
N TYR A 488 -21.10 -1.77 -15.51
CA TYR A 488 -20.80 -0.95 -14.35
C TYR A 488 -22.03 -0.81 -13.45
N TYR A 489 -21.84 -1.00 -12.14
CA TYR A 489 -22.86 -0.74 -11.14
C TYR A 489 -22.23 0.07 -9.99
N PRO A 490 -22.72 1.27 -9.66
CA PRO A 490 -22.12 2.14 -8.63
C PRO A 490 -21.90 1.45 -7.28
N TYR A 491 -22.82 0.60 -6.85
CA TYR A 491 -22.69 -0.14 -5.59
C TYR A 491 -21.49 -1.12 -5.58
N LYS A 492 -21.08 -1.66 -6.74
CA LYS A 492 -19.92 -2.56 -6.81
C LYS A 492 -18.62 -1.80 -6.55
N THR A 493 -18.46 -0.59 -7.09
CA THR A 493 -17.32 0.28 -6.77
C THR A 493 -17.28 0.58 -5.27
N LEU A 494 -18.42 0.98 -4.69
CA LEU A 494 -18.53 1.25 -3.27
C LEU A 494 -18.17 0.01 -2.43
N ARG A 495 -18.67 -1.17 -2.82
CA ARG A 495 -18.39 -2.45 -2.15
C ARG A 495 -16.91 -2.81 -2.19
N ASN A 496 -16.25 -2.64 -3.31
CA ASN A 496 -14.84 -2.96 -3.46
C ASN A 496 -13.97 -2.12 -2.50
N ILE A 497 -14.22 -0.81 -2.41
CA ILE A 497 -13.52 0.05 -1.46
C ILE A 497 -13.88 -0.34 -0.02
N TRP A 498 -15.16 -0.65 0.25
CA TRP A 498 -15.64 -1.03 1.58
C TRP A 498 -14.93 -2.29 2.10
N GLN A 499 -14.81 -3.33 1.27
CA GLN A 499 -14.09 -4.56 1.61
C GLN A 499 -12.60 -4.30 1.82
N LEU A 500 -11.94 -3.64 0.88
CA LEU A 500 -10.51 -3.35 0.95
C LEU A 500 -10.16 -2.44 2.14
N SER A 501 -10.99 -1.43 2.45
CA SER A 501 -10.68 -0.45 3.49
C SER A 501 -10.57 -1.02 4.89
N ARG A 502 -11.04 -2.23 5.13
CA ARG A 502 -10.83 -2.91 6.40
C ARG A 502 -9.36 -3.34 6.59
N TYR A 503 -8.68 -3.69 5.51
CA TYR A 503 -7.38 -4.37 5.53
C TYR A 503 -6.27 -3.63 4.78
N THR A 504 -6.62 -2.62 4.01
CA THR A 504 -5.67 -1.76 3.30
C THR A 504 -6.06 -0.30 3.43
N ALA A 505 -5.12 0.61 3.16
CA ALA A 505 -5.33 2.05 3.20
C ALA A 505 -6.05 2.52 1.93
N PRO A 506 -7.36 2.86 1.97
CA PRO A 506 -8.09 3.21 0.75
C PRO A 506 -7.62 4.52 0.12
N GLU A 507 -7.02 5.41 0.89
CA GLU A 507 -6.40 6.65 0.40
C GLU A 507 -5.27 6.41 -0.62
N ARG A 508 -4.81 5.16 -0.77
CA ARG A 508 -3.82 4.77 -1.77
C ARG A 508 -4.42 4.41 -3.12
N PHE A 509 -5.74 4.22 -3.18
CA PHE A 509 -6.41 3.74 -4.37
C PHE A 509 -6.97 4.90 -5.19
N GLN A 510 -6.67 4.89 -6.49
CA GLN A 510 -7.42 5.65 -7.47
C GLN A 510 -8.53 4.74 -7.99
N VAL A 511 -9.79 5.10 -7.69
CA VAL A 511 -10.95 4.25 -7.95
C VAL A 511 -11.92 4.97 -8.87
N GLU A 512 -12.28 4.28 -9.95
CA GLU A 512 -13.12 4.86 -10.96
C GLU A 512 -14.57 5.11 -10.53
N PHE A 513 -15.11 6.21 -11.05
CA PHE A 513 -16.54 6.40 -11.28
C PHE A 513 -16.75 6.72 -12.76
N LEU A 514 -17.84 6.22 -13.33
CA LEU A 514 -18.06 6.24 -14.76
C LEU A 514 -19.18 7.19 -15.17
N ASN A 515 -19.20 7.52 -16.46
CA ASN A 515 -20.28 8.27 -17.10
C ASN A 515 -21.58 7.42 -17.14
N PRO A 516 -22.60 7.72 -16.33
CA PRO A 516 -23.80 6.90 -16.21
C PRO A 516 -24.71 7.00 -17.43
N TRP A 517 -24.47 7.94 -18.34
CA TRP A 517 -25.25 8.08 -19.59
C TRP A 517 -24.70 7.28 -20.76
N ARG A 518 -23.51 6.66 -20.58
CA ARG A 518 -22.89 5.79 -21.60
C ARG A 518 -23.31 4.35 -21.45
N ASN A 519 -23.27 3.61 -22.57
CA ASN A 519 -23.49 2.16 -22.62
C ASN A 519 -24.84 1.71 -22.02
N GLN A 520 -25.89 2.54 -22.12
CA GLN A 520 -27.21 2.22 -21.56
C GLN A 520 -27.84 0.99 -22.19
N ASP A 521 -27.49 0.67 -23.43
CA ASP A 521 -27.90 -0.52 -24.18
C ASP A 521 -27.35 -1.84 -23.61
N LYS A 522 -26.37 -1.77 -22.72
CA LYS A 522 -25.82 -2.96 -22.06
C LYS A 522 -26.66 -3.44 -20.87
N TYR A 523 -27.58 -2.64 -20.38
CA TYR A 523 -28.43 -2.98 -19.25
C TYR A 523 -29.77 -3.51 -19.73
N TYR A 524 -30.29 -4.54 -19.06
CA TYR A 524 -31.58 -5.10 -19.43
C TYR A 524 -32.72 -4.14 -19.02
N GLU A 525 -33.87 -4.26 -19.72
CA GLU A 525 -35.04 -3.46 -19.38
C GLU A 525 -35.54 -3.78 -17.96
N GLY A 526 -35.68 -2.71 -17.13
CA GLY A 526 -36.08 -2.85 -15.73
C GLY A 526 -34.92 -3.16 -14.77
N ASP A 527 -33.66 -3.03 -15.21
CA ASP A 527 -32.51 -3.14 -14.30
C ASP A 527 -32.49 -1.98 -13.30
N ILE A 528 -32.89 -2.29 -12.06
CA ILE A 528 -33.00 -1.31 -10.98
C ILE A 528 -31.64 -0.77 -10.49
N TYR A 529 -30.55 -1.34 -10.94
CA TYR A 529 -29.17 -0.93 -10.58
C TYR A 529 -28.43 -0.27 -11.75
N ALA A 530 -29.10 -0.05 -12.89
CA ALA A 530 -28.49 0.62 -14.02
C ALA A 530 -27.95 2.00 -13.63
N PRO A 531 -26.71 2.38 -14.00
CA PRO A 531 -26.08 3.63 -13.58
C PRO A 531 -26.88 4.87 -13.89
N SER A 532 -27.66 4.88 -14.99
CA SER A 532 -28.52 5.98 -15.40
C SER A 532 -29.66 6.32 -14.42
N LEU A 533 -29.93 5.42 -13.46
CA LEU A 533 -30.95 5.63 -12.42
C LEU A 533 -30.37 6.29 -11.16
N TYR A 534 -29.06 6.48 -11.08
CA TYR A 534 -28.42 7.10 -9.93
C TYR A 534 -28.12 8.57 -10.18
N PRO A 535 -28.28 9.45 -9.17
CA PRO A 535 -27.76 10.80 -9.22
C PRO A 535 -26.25 10.80 -9.44
N PHE A 536 -25.72 11.65 -10.30
CA PHE A 536 -24.31 11.62 -10.66
C PHE A 536 -23.40 12.01 -9.49
N ASP A 537 -23.87 12.84 -8.56
CA ASP A 537 -23.16 13.13 -7.31
C ASP A 537 -23.00 11.87 -6.43
N PHE A 538 -24.00 11.00 -6.36
CA PHE A 538 -23.87 9.71 -5.68
C PHE A 538 -22.84 8.81 -6.39
N VAL A 539 -22.90 8.71 -7.73
CA VAL A 539 -21.96 7.92 -8.52
C VAL A 539 -20.52 8.37 -8.26
N ALA A 540 -20.23 9.66 -8.32
CA ALA A 540 -18.92 10.19 -8.00
C ALA A 540 -18.52 9.94 -6.54
N ALA A 541 -19.47 10.10 -5.61
CA ALA A 541 -19.21 9.93 -4.18
C ALA A 541 -18.87 8.49 -3.78
N THR A 542 -19.21 7.48 -4.58
CA THR A 542 -18.83 6.08 -4.28
C THR A 542 -17.33 5.89 -4.12
N SER A 543 -16.49 6.79 -4.67
CA SER A 543 -15.04 6.78 -4.59
C SER A 543 -14.44 7.64 -3.46
N PHE A 544 -15.25 8.36 -2.65
CA PHE A 544 -14.77 9.39 -1.73
C PHE A 544 -13.99 8.90 -0.50
N ALA A 545 -14.00 7.62 -0.19
CA ALA A 545 -13.09 7.06 0.80
C ALA A 545 -11.69 6.76 0.24
N ALA A 546 -11.55 6.83 -1.08
CA ALA A 546 -10.33 6.65 -1.87
C ALA A 546 -10.03 7.93 -2.67
N GLN A 547 -9.30 7.84 -3.77
CA GLN A 547 -9.05 8.97 -4.67
C GLN A 547 -9.95 8.85 -5.90
N PRO A 548 -10.86 9.83 -6.17
CA PRO A 548 -11.76 9.77 -7.30
C PRO A 548 -11.03 9.77 -8.65
N LEU A 549 -11.37 8.80 -9.49
CA LEU A 549 -10.91 8.67 -10.86
C LEU A 549 -12.12 8.75 -11.81
N ALA A 550 -12.31 9.89 -12.46
CA ALA A 550 -13.27 10.04 -13.54
C ALA A 550 -12.77 9.23 -14.75
N TRP A 551 -13.26 7.99 -14.87
CA TRP A 551 -12.90 7.07 -15.93
C TRP A 551 -13.79 7.32 -17.15
N MET A 552 -13.61 8.50 -17.76
CA MET A 552 -14.45 9.00 -18.84
C MET A 552 -13.82 10.21 -19.54
N GLU A 553 -14.30 10.50 -20.74
CA GLU A 553 -14.09 11.78 -21.39
C GLU A 553 -15.14 12.77 -20.89
N ALA A 554 -14.74 13.85 -20.23
CA ALA A 554 -15.67 14.81 -19.65
C ALA A 554 -16.55 15.49 -20.72
N SER A 555 -16.06 15.64 -21.96
CA SER A 555 -16.84 16.20 -23.06
C SER A 555 -18.05 15.35 -23.47
N ASN A 556 -18.11 14.08 -23.06
CA ASN A 556 -19.25 13.20 -23.30
C ASN A 556 -20.35 13.31 -22.24
N LEU A 557 -20.13 14.10 -21.18
CA LEU A 557 -21.16 14.35 -20.18
C LEU A 557 -22.21 15.35 -20.69
N PRO A 558 -23.49 15.17 -20.33
CA PRO A 558 -24.50 16.19 -20.60
C PRO A 558 -24.17 17.46 -19.83
N GLU A 559 -24.63 18.61 -20.33
CA GLU A 559 -24.24 19.92 -19.81
C GLU A 559 -24.64 20.14 -18.35
N ASP A 560 -25.73 19.56 -17.91
CA ASP A 560 -26.20 19.59 -16.53
C ASP A 560 -25.43 18.67 -15.58
N ALA A 561 -24.61 17.75 -16.06
CA ALA A 561 -23.78 16.87 -15.20
C ALA A 561 -22.66 17.61 -14.46
N TYR A 562 -22.23 18.79 -14.95
CA TYR A 562 -21.13 19.53 -14.35
C TYR A 562 -21.44 20.15 -12.98
N TYR A 563 -22.67 20.04 -12.49
CA TYR A 563 -23.01 20.45 -11.11
C TYR A 563 -22.18 19.72 -10.05
N VAL A 564 -21.65 18.52 -10.35
CA VAL A 564 -20.78 17.79 -9.43
C VAL A 564 -19.38 18.39 -9.29
N GLY A 565 -18.99 19.30 -10.18
CA GLY A 565 -17.65 19.89 -10.18
C GLY A 565 -17.32 20.64 -8.88
N ASP A 566 -18.25 21.42 -8.34
CA ASP A 566 -18.05 22.11 -7.07
C ASP A 566 -17.98 21.14 -5.90
N MET A 567 -18.71 20.03 -5.96
CA MET A 567 -18.64 18.96 -4.98
C MET A 567 -17.27 18.27 -5.00
N LEU A 568 -16.72 17.96 -6.17
CA LEU A 568 -15.40 17.35 -6.31
C LEU A 568 -14.28 18.29 -5.83
N LYS A 569 -14.38 19.60 -6.10
CA LYS A 569 -13.45 20.61 -5.56
C LYS A 569 -13.53 20.69 -4.02
N GLN A 570 -14.75 20.63 -3.48
CA GLN A 570 -14.96 20.62 -2.03
C GLN A 570 -14.38 19.32 -1.42
N TRP A 571 -14.60 18.17 -2.05
CA TRP A 571 -14.01 16.91 -1.62
C TRP A 571 -12.48 16.99 -1.64
N TYR A 572 -11.87 17.49 -2.71
CA TYR A 572 -10.41 17.64 -2.82
C TYR A 572 -9.82 18.50 -1.68
N THR A 573 -10.55 19.54 -1.26
CA THR A 573 -10.14 20.36 -0.11
C THR A 573 -10.24 19.60 1.21
N LEU A 574 -11.21 18.68 1.35
CA LEU A 574 -11.45 17.88 2.54
C LEU A 574 -10.57 16.63 2.62
N ALA A 575 -10.15 16.09 1.49
CA ALA A 575 -9.45 14.81 1.38
C ALA A 575 -8.21 14.68 2.28
N PRO A 576 -7.31 15.68 2.41
CA PRO A 576 -6.16 15.58 3.30
C PRO A 576 -6.52 15.30 4.75
N ASP A 577 -7.58 15.95 5.26
CA ASP A 577 -8.05 15.73 6.63
C ASP A 577 -8.72 14.36 6.80
N LEU A 578 -9.51 13.95 5.81
CA LEU A 578 -10.18 12.65 5.77
C LEU A 578 -9.16 11.50 5.74
N HIS A 579 -8.15 11.61 4.87
CA HIS A 579 -7.12 10.61 4.65
C HIS A 579 -6.04 10.60 5.74
N ALA A 580 -5.90 11.67 6.51
CA ALA A 580 -5.03 11.67 7.70
C ALA A 580 -5.52 10.68 8.78
N GLY A 581 -6.83 10.46 8.87
CA GLY A 581 -7.44 9.47 9.77
C GLY A 581 -7.27 8.03 9.28
N THR A 582 -7.62 7.07 10.12
CA THR A 582 -7.75 5.67 9.74
C THR A 582 -9.15 5.41 9.20
N ILE A 583 -9.27 5.17 7.91
CA ILE A 583 -10.56 4.92 7.24
C ILE A 583 -10.91 3.44 7.35
N LEU A 584 -12.07 3.15 7.95
CA LEU A 584 -12.59 1.81 8.14
C LEU A 584 -14.05 1.74 7.66
N PRO A 585 -14.52 0.58 7.18
CA PRO A 585 -15.89 0.41 6.72
C PRO A 585 -16.87 0.43 7.90
N ILE A 586 -18.08 0.96 7.69
CA ILE A 586 -19.18 0.99 8.65
C ILE A 586 -20.49 0.58 7.99
N GLY A 587 -21.49 0.23 8.81
CA GLY A 587 -22.80 -0.21 8.34
C GLY A 587 -22.77 -1.61 7.74
N GLU A 588 -23.58 -1.82 6.73
CA GLU A 588 -23.69 -3.08 5.98
C GLU A 588 -22.78 -3.05 4.75
N GLU A 589 -22.37 -4.20 4.26
CA GLU A 589 -21.68 -4.29 2.97
C GLU A 589 -22.58 -3.72 1.85
N PRO A 590 -22.04 -2.86 0.97
CA PRO A 590 -22.80 -2.29 -0.14
C PRO A 590 -23.41 -3.37 -1.04
N SER A 591 -24.70 -3.27 -1.30
CA SER A 591 -25.49 -4.23 -2.08
C SER A 591 -26.42 -3.57 -3.11
N GLY A 592 -26.39 -2.23 -3.19
CA GLY A 592 -27.36 -1.41 -3.88
C GLY A 592 -28.60 -1.10 -3.05
N ARG A 593 -28.73 -1.67 -1.84
CA ARG A 593 -29.87 -1.49 -0.93
C ARG A 593 -29.48 -1.29 0.54
N SER A 594 -28.22 -1.11 0.82
CA SER A 594 -27.68 -1.04 2.18
C SER A 594 -27.67 0.37 2.75
N TRP A 595 -27.61 0.46 4.09
CA TRP A 595 -27.07 1.59 4.81
C TRP A 595 -25.62 1.30 5.13
N THR A 596 -24.72 2.04 4.51
CA THR A 596 -23.29 1.73 4.50
C THR A 596 -22.45 2.98 4.60
N GLY A 597 -21.12 2.82 4.70
CA GLY A 597 -20.23 3.98 4.69
C GLY A 597 -18.85 3.68 5.20
N PHE A 598 -18.18 4.78 5.57
CA PHE A 598 -16.81 4.75 6.10
C PHE A 598 -16.70 5.68 7.30
N GLN A 599 -15.87 5.25 8.26
CA GLN A 599 -15.47 6.09 9.38
C GLN A 599 -13.96 6.34 9.29
N SER A 600 -13.57 7.61 9.14
CA SER A 600 -12.19 8.05 9.29
C SER A 600 -11.96 8.43 10.74
N ILE A 601 -11.08 7.72 11.43
CA ILE A 601 -10.75 7.92 12.84
C ILE A 601 -9.47 8.76 12.90
N THR A 602 -9.58 10.04 13.26
CA THR A 602 -8.41 10.91 13.42
C THR A 602 -7.77 10.69 14.80
N ASP A 603 -8.59 10.64 15.84
CA ASP A 603 -8.22 10.31 17.21
C ASP A 603 -9.41 9.68 17.94
N SER A 604 -9.30 9.43 19.24
CA SER A 604 -10.36 8.81 20.05
C SER A 604 -11.66 9.63 20.12
N GLU A 605 -11.62 10.92 19.80
CA GLU A 605 -12.75 11.84 19.96
C GLU A 605 -13.25 12.44 18.64
N LYS A 606 -12.44 12.44 17.58
CA LYS A 606 -12.71 13.19 16.35
C LYS A 606 -12.42 12.37 15.10
N GLY A 607 -13.10 12.75 14.04
CA GLY A 607 -12.89 12.21 12.69
C GLY A 607 -14.05 12.56 11.77
N TYR A 608 -14.22 11.71 10.75
CA TYR A 608 -15.21 11.93 9.70
C TYR A 608 -16.05 10.67 9.48
N LEU A 609 -17.28 10.86 9.03
CA LEU A 609 -18.16 9.80 8.55
C LEU A 609 -18.53 10.12 7.10
N ILE A 610 -18.43 9.13 6.23
CA ILE A 610 -19.04 9.14 4.90
C ILE A 610 -20.16 8.11 4.95
N ILE A 611 -21.41 8.56 4.85
CA ILE A 611 -22.58 7.70 4.98
C ILE A 611 -23.34 7.69 3.67
N TYR A 612 -23.71 6.50 3.22
CA TYR A 612 -24.50 6.26 2.02
C TYR A 612 -25.81 5.60 2.39
N ARG A 613 -26.91 6.15 1.85
CA ARG A 613 -28.17 5.46 1.74
C ARG A 613 -28.31 4.98 0.29
N GLU A 614 -28.19 3.70 0.08
CA GLU A 614 -28.47 3.10 -1.23
C GLU A 614 -30.00 3.05 -1.49
N SER A 615 -30.48 2.26 -2.44
CA SER A 615 -31.90 2.15 -2.80
C SER A 615 -32.70 1.37 -1.74
N THR A 616 -32.63 1.75 -0.49
CA THR A 616 -33.41 1.16 0.61
C THR A 616 -34.68 1.97 0.89
N ALA A 617 -35.77 1.30 1.28
CA ALA A 617 -37.06 1.94 1.51
C ALA A 617 -37.07 2.90 2.72
N THR A 618 -36.27 2.61 3.75
CA THR A 618 -36.27 3.41 4.99
C THR A 618 -35.34 4.61 4.89
N SER A 619 -35.83 5.79 5.26
CA SER A 619 -35.01 7.01 5.36
C SER A 619 -34.14 7.08 6.61
N ARG A 620 -34.37 6.18 7.56
CA ARG A 620 -33.57 6.03 8.78
C ARG A 620 -32.79 4.74 8.70
N GLY A 621 -31.48 4.82 8.93
CA GLY A 621 -30.56 3.68 8.99
C GLY A 621 -29.93 3.54 10.36
N LEU A 622 -29.73 2.31 10.79
CA LEU A 622 -29.01 1.96 12.00
C LEU A 622 -27.67 1.35 11.59
N LEU A 623 -26.58 2.16 11.64
CA LEU A 623 -25.28 1.78 11.15
C LEU A 623 -24.38 1.28 12.29
N LYS A 624 -23.82 0.09 12.14
CA LYS A 624 -22.71 -0.39 12.98
C LYS A 624 -21.47 0.49 12.69
N THR A 625 -20.83 0.96 13.75
CA THR A 625 -19.66 1.85 13.68
C THR A 625 -18.54 1.35 14.60
N TRP A 626 -17.42 2.02 14.59
CA TRP A 626 -16.28 1.77 15.47
C TRP A 626 -16.29 2.64 16.74
N PHE A 627 -17.39 3.34 17.01
CA PHE A 627 -17.52 4.13 18.23
C PHE A 627 -17.68 3.26 19.47
N PRO A 628 -17.15 3.71 20.62
CA PRO A 628 -17.41 3.06 21.90
C PRO A 628 -18.89 3.20 22.30
N ALA A 629 -19.48 2.08 22.76
CA ALA A 629 -20.86 2.04 23.21
C ALA A 629 -21.15 3.02 24.36
N GLY A 630 -22.37 3.53 24.42
CA GLY A 630 -22.88 4.39 25.50
C GLY A 630 -22.50 5.86 25.43
N LYS A 631 -21.54 6.23 24.56
CA LYS A 631 -21.16 7.63 24.31
C LYS A 631 -22.21 8.33 23.42
N LYS A 632 -22.08 9.64 23.30
CA LYS A 632 -22.82 10.47 22.34
C LYS A 632 -21.89 11.00 21.30
N ILE A 633 -22.35 11.16 20.07
CA ILE A 633 -21.63 11.87 19.02
C ILE A 633 -22.43 13.09 18.56
N LYS A 634 -21.69 14.15 18.26
CA LYS A 634 -22.21 15.31 17.52
C LYS A 634 -21.62 15.28 16.12
N CYS A 635 -22.45 15.27 15.11
CA CYS A 635 -22.09 15.27 13.69
C CYS A 635 -22.46 16.60 13.05
N LYS A 636 -21.49 17.24 12.40
CA LYS A 636 -21.69 18.44 11.58
C LYS A 636 -21.61 18.03 10.12
N ALA A 637 -22.68 18.30 9.37
CA ALA A 637 -22.71 18.03 7.94
C ALA A 637 -21.75 18.97 7.18
N LEU A 638 -20.95 18.38 6.30
CA LEU A 638 -19.99 19.12 5.48
C LEU A 638 -20.35 19.05 4.00
N MET A 639 -20.89 17.91 3.53
CA MET A 639 -21.16 17.68 2.12
C MET A 639 -22.32 16.69 1.95
N GLY A 640 -22.97 16.71 0.80
CA GLY A 640 -24.07 15.80 0.45
C GLY A 640 -25.42 16.25 1.01
N LYS A 641 -26.34 15.29 1.23
CA LYS A 641 -27.75 15.55 1.60
C LYS A 641 -28.03 15.43 3.09
N GLY A 642 -27.00 15.36 3.93
CA GLY A 642 -27.16 15.26 5.38
C GLY A 642 -27.40 16.61 6.06
N THR A 643 -27.91 16.54 7.30
CA THR A 643 -28.04 17.68 8.21
C THR A 643 -27.31 17.41 9.51
N ASP A 644 -26.96 18.45 10.26
CA ASP A 644 -26.36 18.31 11.59
C ASP A 644 -27.23 17.46 12.50
N PHE A 645 -26.61 16.54 13.24
CA PHE A 645 -27.34 15.72 14.22
C PHE A 645 -26.49 15.37 15.44
N THR A 646 -27.18 14.94 16.49
CA THR A 646 -26.57 14.35 17.69
C THR A 646 -27.29 13.06 18.00
N THR A 647 -26.56 11.98 18.21
CA THR A 647 -27.15 10.68 18.54
C THR A 647 -26.36 9.98 19.63
N LYS A 648 -27.01 9.02 20.31
CA LYS A 648 -26.37 8.14 21.29
C LYS A 648 -25.92 6.87 20.55
N ILE A 649 -24.74 6.39 20.90
CA ILE A 649 -24.21 5.12 20.43
C ILE A 649 -24.83 4.02 21.31
N ASP A 650 -25.48 3.04 20.69
CA ASP A 650 -26.10 1.94 21.40
C ASP A 650 -25.08 0.93 21.97
N SER A 651 -25.57 -0.14 22.63
CA SER A 651 -24.73 -1.19 23.21
C SER A 651 -23.90 -1.95 22.18
N ASP A 652 -24.33 -1.98 20.93
CA ASP A 652 -23.66 -2.67 19.83
C ASP A 652 -22.73 -1.75 19.03
N GLY A 653 -22.59 -0.49 19.43
CA GLY A 653 -21.79 0.50 18.70
C GLY A 653 -22.49 1.04 17.45
N ARG A 654 -23.84 1.02 17.42
CA ARG A 654 -24.60 1.53 16.27
C ARG A 654 -25.06 2.96 16.52
N ILE A 655 -25.24 3.68 15.42
CA ILE A 655 -25.81 5.03 15.39
C ILE A 655 -27.02 5.08 14.47
N GLU A 656 -28.01 5.86 14.84
CA GLU A 656 -29.13 6.18 13.95
C GLU A 656 -28.79 7.42 13.10
N VAL A 657 -29.00 7.31 11.79
CA VAL A 657 -28.79 8.38 10.80
C VAL A 657 -30.01 8.50 9.91
N ASN A 658 -30.31 9.72 9.44
CA ASN A 658 -31.40 9.98 8.53
C ASN A 658 -30.90 10.68 7.25
N LEU A 659 -31.15 10.06 6.10
CA LEU A 659 -31.04 10.69 4.77
C LEU A 659 -32.40 10.52 4.08
N LYS A 660 -32.99 11.64 3.61
CA LYS A 660 -34.36 11.66 3.13
C LYS A 660 -34.56 10.83 1.86
N ASP A 661 -33.62 10.95 0.91
CA ASP A 661 -33.77 10.39 -0.42
C ASP A 661 -32.87 9.15 -0.60
N GLN A 662 -33.29 8.23 -1.46
CA GLN A 662 -32.51 7.06 -1.88
C GLN A 662 -31.32 7.49 -2.75
N ASN A 663 -30.29 6.65 -2.82
CA ASN A 663 -29.10 6.88 -3.61
C ASN A 663 -28.49 8.26 -3.32
N THR A 664 -28.31 8.54 -2.01
CA THR A 664 -27.70 9.77 -1.52
C THR A 664 -26.60 9.48 -0.53
N PHE A 665 -25.74 10.47 -0.33
CA PHE A 665 -24.65 10.39 0.63
C PHE A 665 -24.58 11.66 1.49
N ALA A 666 -23.82 11.56 2.59
CA ALA A 666 -23.42 12.71 3.38
C ALA A 666 -22.05 12.49 4.02
N ILE A 667 -21.25 13.55 4.06
CA ILE A 667 -20.00 13.59 4.82
C ILE A 667 -20.19 14.44 6.05
N TYR A 668 -19.79 13.89 7.20
CA TYR A 668 -19.89 14.58 8.49
C TYR A 668 -18.51 14.65 9.15
N LYS A 669 -18.23 15.76 9.83
CA LYS A 669 -17.23 15.80 10.89
C LYS A 669 -17.88 15.46 12.21
N TYR A 670 -17.33 14.47 12.95
CA TYR A 670 -17.88 14.08 14.24
C TYR A 670 -16.98 14.47 15.40
N THR A 671 -17.63 14.60 16.58
CA THR A 671 -16.96 14.68 17.88
C THR A 671 -17.67 13.76 18.86
N VAL A 672 -16.92 12.88 19.54
CA VAL A 672 -17.41 11.98 20.61
C VAL A 672 -17.47 12.76 21.93
N ARG A 673 -18.54 12.52 22.75
CA ARG A 673 -18.78 13.18 24.03
C ARG A 673 -19.09 12.19 25.15
#